data_d199ba9f1cf8707ebab676162eecbb7a
#
_entry.id   d199ba9f1cf8707ebab676162eecbb7a
#
_cell.length_a   1.000
_cell.length_b   1.000
_cell.length_c   1.000
_cell.angle_alpha   90.00
_cell.angle_beta   90.00
_cell.angle_gamma   90.00
#
_symmetry.space_group_name_H-M   'P 1'
#
loop_
_entity.id
_entity.type
_entity.pdbx_description
1 polymer ?
#
loop_
_entity_poly.entity_id
_entity_poly.type
_entity_poly.pdbx_seq_one_letter_code
_entity_poly.pdbx_strand_id
1 'polypeptide(L)'
;MSISVSQYFPITDPTWIFFIVLSIILLAPMVLERLRVPSIVGMILAGIAIGPHGGEVLNRDASFELFGKVGLYYIMFLASLEMNLQDVEKIRWKALVFGLLTFAIPIVVGTAANLWILGTAAATAVLMGAMYASHTLLPYPIVLRYGVAQRLSVNLAVGSTIVADTLTLLVLAVVGGIFKEHTTGMYWVWLVLKIILIGAFIIYAFPRVSRWFFRRVNDGVVQYIFVLGMVFLGAGLMEIVGMEGILGAFLVGFVLNKQIPATSPLMNHIEFIGNALFIPYFLIGVGMLIDVSALMDLRAVEVAVVMIVVSIVSKWAAAFAAQRLYGLSKLDRRLMFGLTTARAAATLAIVLVGYRIMMPNGERLFGEEVLNGTMILILVTCICSSFTTENASRLLAASSPTVGQKTHTEDHLVIALSNPDTVDPLVNLALMLRRPKSALPLSAVNIVLEGNEERQRQGRKDLERAAHIAAAANVRMLTHSRWSVNVVSGLTHAMKELDASDLIIGLHQRARIFETFFGQLSTDLVSSVDRQIIVYRSFMPINTVRRIHLVVPKKAEYEPYFGLWAERIARLSAQLSCTVEVYSGEITLNAVEEYWKKNRLNVAAQYHVYHSWKDYLPLAHNVKTDHLVCFVLARQGNISRHNYMEQLATQLERYFSSRNLMLIYPARYRGTYGNTNVLVAK
;
A
#
# COMPACT_ATOMS: atom_id res chain seq x y z
N MET A 1 -15.39 -44.74 34.91
CA MET A 1 -15.32 -44.53 33.45
C MET A 1 -14.28 -43.44 33.22
N SER A 2 -13.02 -43.79 33.12
CA SER A 2 -11.94 -42.86 32.81
C SER A 2 -12.02 -42.58 31.31
N ILE A 3 -12.61 -41.45 30.94
CA ILE A 3 -12.58 -40.96 29.56
C ILE A 3 -11.09 -40.64 29.28
N SER A 4 -10.42 -41.50 28.51
CA SER A 4 -9.05 -41.20 28.06
C SER A 4 -9.12 -40.01 27.14
N VAL A 5 -8.67 -38.84 27.57
CA VAL A 5 -8.64 -37.58 26.83
C VAL A 5 -7.89 -37.73 25.49
N SER A 6 -6.93 -38.69 25.45
CA SER A 6 -6.16 -39.05 24.27
C SER A 6 -7.00 -39.58 23.07
N GLN A 7 -8.24 -39.99 23.26
CA GLN A 7 -9.12 -40.48 22.19
C GLN A 7 -9.73 -39.34 21.32
N TYR A 8 -9.64 -38.09 21.80
CA TYR A 8 -10.21 -36.90 21.15
C TYR A 8 -9.15 -36.03 20.44
N PHE A 9 -7.88 -36.35 20.60
CA PHE A 9 -6.77 -35.63 19.99
C PHE A 9 -6.03 -36.51 18.97
N PRO A 10 -5.60 -35.97 17.81
CA PRO A 10 -5.82 -34.60 17.33
C PRO A 10 -7.27 -34.37 16.85
N ILE A 11 -7.75 -33.15 17.08
CA ILE A 11 -9.09 -32.71 16.65
C ILE A 11 -9.12 -32.63 15.13
N THR A 12 -10.07 -33.35 14.52
CA THR A 12 -10.25 -33.42 13.06
C THR A 12 -11.51 -32.71 12.57
N ASP A 13 -12.44 -32.37 13.47
CA ASP A 13 -13.67 -31.65 13.10
C ASP A 13 -13.35 -30.19 12.70
N PRO A 14 -13.72 -29.74 11.48
CA PRO A 14 -13.43 -28.42 10.96
C PRO A 14 -13.97 -27.29 11.84
N THR A 15 -15.11 -27.50 12.51
CA THR A 15 -15.75 -26.48 13.36
C THR A 15 -14.87 -26.17 14.59
N TRP A 16 -14.38 -27.22 15.24
CA TRP A 16 -13.50 -27.09 16.38
C TRP A 16 -12.12 -26.57 15.99
N ILE A 17 -11.55 -27.00 14.86
CA ILE A 17 -10.30 -26.47 14.33
C ILE A 17 -10.42 -24.95 14.14
N PHE A 18 -11.50 -24.52 13.48
CA PHE A 18 -11.69 -23.08 13.20
C PHE A 18 -11.91 -22.29 14.50
N PHE A 19 -12.69 -22.82 15.45
CA PHE A 19 -12.90 -22.22 16.77
C PHE A 19 -11.59 -22.04 17.54
N ILE A 20 -10.74 -23.08 17.59
CA ILE A 20 -9.44 -23.03 18.28
C ILE A 20 -8.53 -21.98 17.64
N VAL A 21 -8.44 -21.97 16.32
CA VAL A 21 -7.61 -20.99 15.60
C VAL A 21 -8.09 -19.56 15.84
N LEU A 22 -9.41 -19.31 15.77
CA LEU A 22 -9.97 -17.99 16.06
C LEU A 22 -9.74 -17.58 17.52
N SER A 23 -9.84 -18.54 18.46
CA SER A 23 -9.54 -18.30 19.87
C SER A 23 -8.08 -17.91 20.08
N ILE A 24 -7.14 -18.55 19.38
CA ILE A 24 -5.72 -18.19 19.42
C ILE A 24 -5.49 -16.80 18.81
N ILE A 25 -6.09 -16.51 17.66
CA ILE A 25 -5.99 -15.20 17.02
C ILE A 25 -6.44 -14.08 17.96
N LEU A 26 -7.49 -14.33 18.74
CA LEU A 26 -8.02 -13.40 19.73
C LEU A 26 -7.16 -13.31 21.00
N LEU A 27 -6.83 -14.46 21.60
CA LEU A 27 -6.26 -14.51 22.95
C LEU A 27 -4.73 -14.37 22.96
N ALA A 28 -4.01 -14.93 21.98
CA ALA A 28 -2.55 -14.90 21.98
C ALA A 28 -1.98 -13.47 21.96
N PRO A 29 -2.46 -12.53 21.12
CA PRO A 29 -2.03 -11.14 21.18
C PRO A 29 -2.35 -10.49 22.55
N MET A 30 -3.55 -10.72 23.10
CA MET A 30 -3.98 -10.12 24.37
C MET A 30 -3.13 -10.56 25.55
N VAL A 31 -2.75 -11.82 25.60
CA VAL A 31 -1.91 -12.38 26.67
C VAL A 31 -0.47 -11.91 26.53
N LEU A 32 0.07 -11.93 25.33
CA LEU A 32 1.49 -11.67 25.08
C LEU A 32 1.83 -10.19 25.00
N GLU A 33 0.89 -9.32 24.69
CA GLU A 33 1.07 -7.87 24.84
C GLU A 33 1.34 -7.47 26.31
N ARG A 34 0.73 -8.16 27.28
CA ARG A 34 1.03 -7.95 28.71
C ARG A 34 2.47 -8.35 29.06
N LEU A 35 3.02 -9.32 28.35
CA LEU A 35 4.41 -9.78 28.49
C LEU A 35 5.40 -8.98 27.63
N ARG A 36 4.93 -7.95 26.91
CA ARG A 36 5.72 -7.14 25.94
C ARG A 36 6.33 -7.99 24.82
N VAL A 37 5.68 -9.08 24.45
CA VAL A 37 6.07 -9.93 23.33
C VAL A 37 5.28 -9.51 22.09
N PRO A 38 5.91 -9.36 20.92
CA PRO A 38 5.21 -9.02 19.67
C PRO A 38 4.10 -10.04 19.36
N SER A 39 2.93 -9.58 18.95
CA SER A 39 1.76 -10.43 18.66
C SER A 39 2.06 -11.54 17.64
N ILE A 40 2.93 -11.26 16.66
CA ILE A 40 3.39 -12.23 15.66
C ILE A 40 4.11 -13.41 16.32
N VAL A 41 5.02 -13.14 17.25
CA VAL A 41 5.72 -14.20 18.01
C VAL A 41 4.72 -15.02 18.80
N GLY A 42 3.71 -14.35 19.37
CA GLY A 42 2.66 -15.02 20.12
C GLY A 42 1.87 -16.04 19.31
N MET A 43 1.52 -15.69 18.10
CA MET A 43 0.81 -16.62 17.20
C MET A 43 1.68 -17.81 16.78
N ILE A 44 2.98 -17.59 16.56
CA ILE A 44 3.94 -18.67 16.25
C ILE A 44 4.07 -19.61 17.46
N LEU A 45 4.26 -19.06 18.68
CA LEU A 45 4.36 -19.86 19.90
C LEU A 45 3.09 -20.64 20.18
N ALA A 46 1.92 -20.05 19.95
CA ALA A 46 0.65 -20.76 20.06
C ALA A 46 0.56 -21.90 19.04
N GLY A 47 1.02 -21.69 17.80
CA GLY A 47 1.12 -22.71 16.77
C GLY A 47 2.02 -23.89 17.19
N ILE A 48 3.16 -23.61 17.83
CA ILE A 48 4.04 -24.65 18.41
C ILE A 48 3.28 -25.44 19.47
N ALA A 49 2.60 -24.74 20.39
CA ALA A 49 1.92 -25.37 21.52
C ALA A 49 0.77 -26.30 21.11
N ILE A 50 0.01 -25.96 20.04
CA ILE A 50 -1.13 -26.76 19.58
C ILE A 50 -0.78 -27.74 18.45
N GLY A 51 0.38 -27.57 17.83
CA GLY A 51 0.82 -28.32 16.68
C GLY A 51 1.20 -29.78 16.97
N PRO A 52 1.49 -30.56 15.91
CA PRO A 52 1.81 -32.00 16.00
C PRO A 52 3.09 -32.30 16.79
N HIS A 53 3.98 -31.31 16.95
CA HIS A 53 5.23 -31.45 17.70
C HIS A 53 5.17 -30.79 19.09
N GLY A 54 3.97 -30.36 19.53
CA GLY A 54 3.73 -29.76 20.84
C GLY A 54 2.67 -30.56 21.62
N GLY A 55 1.48 -29.96 21.80
CA GLY A 55 0.38 -30.59 22.53
C GLY A 55 -0.48 -31.54 21.70
N GLU A 56 -0.16 -31.79 20.42
CA GLU A 56 -0.90 -32.65 19.49
C GLU A 56 -2.40 -32.35 19.40
N VAL A 57 -2.79 -31.07 19.66
CA VAL A 57 -4.19 -30.63 19.67
C VAL A 57 -4.75 -30.62 18.26
N LEU A 58 -3.97 -30.09 17.32
CA LEU A 58 -4.35 -29.99 15.91
C LEU A 58 -3.25 -30.59 15.01
N ASN A 59 -3.69 -31.29 13.96
CA ASN A 59 -2.80 -31.69 12.89
C ASN A 59 -2.75 -30.61 11.81
N ARG A 60 -1.61 -30.53 11.13
CA ARG A 60 -1.45 -29.71 9.94
C ARG A 60 -2.02 -30.45 8.72
N ASP A 61 -3.31 -30.33 8.51
CA ASP A 61 -4.03 -30.90 7.39
C ASP A 61 -3.95 -30.03 6.12
N ALA A 62 -4.57 -30.47 5.04
CA ALA A 62 -4.64 -29.75 3.77
C ALA A 62 -5.31 -28.37 3.91
N SER A 63 -6.22 -28.20 4.87
CA SER A 63 -6.89 -26.92 5.14
C SER A 63 -5.93 -25.91 5.74
N PHE A 64 -5.11 -26.33 6.71
CA PHE A 64 -4.04 -25.49 7.28
C PHE A 64 -3.00 -25.10 6.22
N GLU A 65 -2.64 -26.03 5.33
CA GLU A 65 -1.71 -25.72 4.25
C GLU A 65 -2.28 -24.71 3.26
N LEU A 66 -3.56 -24.84 2.91
CA LEU A 66 -4.27 -23.89 2.04
C LEU A 66 -4.28 -22.49 2.66
N PHE A 67 -4.81 -22.34 3.88
CA PHE A 67 -4.89 -21.05 4.55
C PHE A 67 -3.51 -20.45 4.85
N GLY A 68 -2.52 -21.28 5.14
CA GLY A 68 -1.14 -20.88 5.33
C GLY A 68 -0.53 -20.28 4.04
N LYS A 69 -0.73 -20.94 2.89
CA LYS A 69 -0.31 -20.39 1.58
C LYS A 69 -1.05 -19.09 1.23
N VAL A 70 -2.36 -19.06 1.46
CA VAL A 70 -3.16 -17.85 1.27
C VAL A 70 -2.60 -16.69 2.09
N GLY A 71 -2.34 -16.90 3.38
CA GLY A 71 -1.78 -15.87 4.26
C GLY A 71 -0.40 -15.38 3.82
N LEU A 72 0.45 -16.28 3.35
CA LEU A 72 1.77 -15.94 2.84
C LEU A 72 1.69 -15.06 1.56
N TYR A 73 0.83 -15.44 0.61
CA TYR A 73 0.61 -14.63 -0.60
C TYR A 73 -0.01 -13.28 -0.26
N TYR A 74 -0.89 -13.27 0.74
CA TYR A 74 -1.54 -12.04 1.22
C TYR A 74 -0.54 -11.04 1.80
N ILE A 75 0.41 -11.48 2.62
CA ILE A 75 1.48 -10.62 3.18
C ILE A 75 2.26 -9.97 2.03
N MET A 76 2.66 -10.74 1.03
CA MET A 76 3.47 -10.23 -0.08
C MET A 76 2.66 -9.31 -1.00
N PHE A 77 1.41 -9.63 -1.24
CA PHE A 77 0.49 -8.78 -1.97
C PHE A 77 0.29 -7.42 -1.25
N LEU A 78 0.01 -7.45 0.06
CA LEU A 78 -0.19 -6.25 0.86
C LEU A 78 1.08 -5.40 0.91
N ALA A 79 2.24 -6.03 1.10
CA ALA A 79 3.53 -5.35 1.09
C ALA A 79 3.77 -4.57 -0.22
N SER A 80 3.41 -5.17 -1.36
CA SER A 80 3.58 -4.53 -2.66
C SER A 80 2.53 -3.46 -2.97
N LEU A 81 1.29 -3.61 -2.45
CA LEU A 81 0.25 -2.57 -2.55
C LEU A 81 0.60 -1.29 -1.79
N GLU A 82 1.28 -1.41 -0.66
CA GLU A 82 1.62 -0.25 0.17
C GLU A 82 2.91 0.44 -0.23
N MET A 83 3.66 -0.12 -1.17
CA MET A 83 4.86 0.52 -1.71
C MET A 83 4.53 1.84 -2.39
N ASN A 84 5.28 2.91 -2.08
CA ASN A 84 5.19 4.15 -2.80
C ASN A 84 5.87 4.03 -4.17
N LEU A 85 5.08 3.84 -5.23
CA LEU A 85 5.60 3.63 -6.58
C LEU A 85 6.38 4.83 -7.14
N GLN A 86 6.10 6.05 -6.69
CA GLN A 86 6.85 7.23 -7.09
C GLN A 86 8.29 7.19 -6.57
N ASP A 87 8.49 6.59 -5.40
CA ASP A 87 9.82 6.39 -4.83
C ASP A 87 10.50 5.15 -5.40
N VAL A 88 9.77 4.09 -5.74
CA VAL A 88 10.32 2.83 -6.30
C VAL A 88 11.11 3.10 -7.59
N GLU A 89 10.62 3.94 -8.48
CA GLU A 89 11.35 4.28 -9.71
C GLU A 89 12.70 4.94 -9.42
N LYS A 90 12.76 5.78 -8.38
CA LYS A 90 13.99 6.44 -7.92
C LYS A 90 14.94 5.50 -7.19
N ILE A 91 14.39 4.47 -6.52
CA ILE A 91 15.18 3.58 -5.65
C ILE A 91 15.48 2.20 -6.26
N ARG A 92 14.98 1.89 -7.47
CA ARG A 92 15.11 0.56 -8.12
C ARG A 92 16.53 0.00 -8.10
N TRP A 93 17.52 0.83 -8.42
CA TRP A 93 18.93 0.45 -8.36
C TRP A 93 19.43 0.21 -6.93
N LYS A 94 18.95 1.03 -5.97
CA LYS A 94 19.29 0.85 -4.55
C LYS A 94 18.70 -0.45 -3.99
N ALA A 95 17.46 -0.77 -4.36
CA ALA A 95 16.80 -2.03 -3.96
C ALA A 95 17.50 -3.24 -4.59
N LEU A 96 17.90 -3.16 -5.87
CA LEU A 96 18.68 -4.21 -6.54
C LEU A 96 20.02 -4.44 -5.84
N VAL A 97 20.79 -3.37 -5.58
CA VAL A 97 22.09 -3.47 -4.91
C VAL A 97 21.93 -4.00 -3.49
N PHE A 98 20.91 -3.58 -2.73
CA PHE A 98 20.65 -4.14 -1.42
C PHE A 98 20.24 -5.62 -1.49
N GLY A 99 19.44 -6.00 -2.50
CA GLY A 99 19.11 -7.40 -2.79
C GLY A 99 20.35 -8.25 -3.07
N LEU A 100 21.27 -7.74 -3.88
CA LEU A 100 22.55 -8.39 -4.14
C LEU A 100 23.42 -8.49 -2.88
N LEU A 101 23.50 -7.46 -2.05
CA LEU A 101 24.23 -7.48 -0.78
C LEU A 101 23.63 -8.50 0.20
N THR A 102 22.29 -8.51 0.35
CA THR A 102 21.59 -9.43 1.26
C THR A 102 21.54 -10.87 0.74
N PHE A 103 21.94 -11.11 -0.53
CA PHE A 103 22.18 -12.41 -1.10
C PHE A 103 23.66 -12.81 -1.03
N ALA A 104 24.57 -11.97 -1.56
CA ALA A 104 25.99 -12.32 -1.72
C ALA A 104 26.72 -12.47 -0.37
N ILE A 105 26.46 -11.58 0.60
CA ILE A 105 27.12 -11.67 1.91
C ILE A 105 26.73 -12.96 2.64
N PRO A 106 25.42 -13.31 2.80
CA PRO A 106 25.06 -14.55 3.46
C PRO A 106 25.53 -15.82 2.73
N ILE A 107 25.49 -15.86 1.39
CA ILE A 107 25.94 -17.06 0.66
C ILE A 107 27.44 -17.26 0.79
N VAL A 108 28.26 -16.21 0.68
CA VAL A 108 29.72 -16.31 0.81
C VAL A 108 30.11 -16.67 2.24
N VAL A 109 29.63 -15.92 3.23
CA VAL A 109 29.95 -16.16 4.64
C VAL A 109 29.39 -17.51 5.09
N GLY A 110 28.16 -17.83 4.66
CA GLY A 110 27.49 -19.10 4.97
C GLY A 110 28.21 -20.30 4.38
N THR A 111 28.58 -20.26 3.09
CA THR A 111 29.34 -21.34 2.45
C THR A 111 30.66 -21.54 3.14
N ALA A 112 31.41 -20.46 3.42
CA ALA A 112 32.70 -20.56 4.12
C ALA A 112 32.56 -21.18 5.52
N ALA A 113 31.56 -20.69 6.31
CA ALA A 113 31.32 -21.21 7.65
C ALA A 113 30.91 -22.70 7.62
N ASN A 114 30.02 -23.10 6.71
CA ASN A 114 29.57 -24.48 6.61
C ASN A 114 30.69 -25.43 6.17
N LEU A 115 31.60 -24.98 5.27
CA LEU A 115 32.78 -25.77 4.87
C LEU A 115 33.79 -25.92 6.01
N TRP A 116 34.11 -24.84 6.74
CA TRP A 116 35.21 -24.83 7.69
C TRP A 116 34.80 -25.23 9.12
N ILE A 117 33.57 -24.90 9.54
CA ILE A 117 33.09 -25.16 10.90
C ILE A 117 32.33 -26.48 10.94
N LEU A 118 31.38 -26.69 10.00
CA LEU A 118 30.55 -27.91 9.98
C LEU A 118 31.16 -29.04 9.14
N GLY A 119 32.21 -28.77 8.35
CA GLY A 119 32.87 -29.78 7.52
C GLY A 119 31.96 -30.39 6.43
N THR A 120 30.91 -29.68 5.99
CA THR A 120 29.94 -30.20 5.02
C THR A 120 30.51 -30.23 3.60
N ALA A 121 29.96 -31.09 2.73
CA ALA A 121 30.32 -31.12 1.32
C ALA A 121 30.05 -29.77 0.63
N ALA A 122 30.81 -29.44 -0.41
CA ALA A 122 30.72 -28.13 -1.08
C ALA A 122 29.31 -27.79 -1.58
N ALA A 123 28.60 -28.76 -2.18
CA ALA A 123 27.22 -28.55 -2.63
C ALA A 123 26.26 -28.27 -1.47
N THR A 124 26.39 -29.01 -0.36
CA THR A 124 25.66 -28.80 0.89
C THR A 124 25.97 -27.43 1.46
N ALA A 125 27.23 -27.03 1.56
CA ALA A 125 27.66 -25.73 2.07
C ALA A 125 27.09 -24.56 1.27
N VAL A 126 27.12 -24.65 -0.07
CA VAL A 126 26.57 -23.61 -0.96
C VAL A 126 25.05 -23.51 -0.81
N LEU A 127 24.35 -24.64 -0.77
CA LEU A 127 22.88 -24.64 -0.63
C LEU A 127 22.42 -24.12 0.74
N MET A 128 23.12 -24.46 1.84
CA MET A 128 22.92 -23.88 3.16
C MET A 128 23.22 -22.36 3.16
N GLY A 129 24.29 -21.93 2.49
CA GLY A 129 24.64 -20.53 2.32
C GLY A 129 23.54 -19.74 1.58
N ALA A 130 22.99 -20.33 0.52
CA ALA A 130 21.86 -19.77 -0.21
C ALA A 130 20.58 -19.70 0.67
N MET A 131 20.35 -20.71 1.50
CA MET A 131 19.26 -20.72 2.49
C MET A 131 19.38 -19.53 3.47
N TYR A 132 20.59 -19.12 3.87
CA TYR A 132 20.80 -17.93 4.71
C TYR A 132 20.57 -16.63 3.97
N ALA A 133 20.58 -16.62 2.65
CA ALA A 133 20.30 -15.42 1.85
C ALA A 133 18.80 -15.16 1.73
N SER A 134 17.96 -16.18 1.58
CA SER A 134 16.50 -16.06 1.55
C SER A 134 15.96 -15.48 2.84
N HIS A 135 14.86 -14.74 2.77
CA HIS A 135 14.15 -14.20 3.92
C HIS A 135 12.69 -13.96 3.60
N THR A 136 11.85 -14.02 4.61
CA THR A 136 10.40 -13.78 4.50
C THR A 136 10.04 -12.51 5.25
N LEU A 137 9.23 -11.63 4.65
CA LEU A 137 8.77 -10.39 5.27
C LEU A 137 7.71 -10.65 6.37
N LEU A 138 7.95 -11.65 7.20
CA LEU A 138 7.07 -12.05 8.29
C LEU A 138 6.74 -10.91 9.26
N PRO A 139 7.71 -10.03 9.67
CA PRO A 139 7.39 -8.92 10.57
C PRO A 139 6.82 -7.69 9.86
N TYR A 140 6.49 -7.76 8.58
CA TYR A 140 5.91 -6.64 7.82
C TYR A 140 4.61 -6.08 8.43
N PRO A 141 3.67 -6.90 8.95
CA PRO A 141 2.50 -6.37 9.65
C PRO A 141 2.82 -5.45 10.85
N ILE A 142 3.98 -5.62 11.49
CA ILE A 142 4.45 -4.70 12.54
C ILE A 142 4.72 -3.32 11.94
N VAL A 143 5.37 -3.28 10.77
CA VAL A 143 5.68 -2.03 10.06
C VAL A 143 4.40 -1.28 9.68
N LEU A 144 3.36 -2.00 9.24
CA LEU A 144 2.04 -1.46 8.94
C LEU A 144 1.38 -0.86 10.19
N ARG A 145 1.34 -1.62 11.27
CA ARG A 145 0.77 -1.20 12.56
C ARG A 145 1.37 0.13 13.06
N TYR A 146 2.69 0.33 12.89
CA TYR A 146 3.36 1.56 13.30
C TYR A 146 3.35 2.66 12.22
N GLY A 147 2.80 2.41 11.04
CA GLY A 147 2.65 3.39 9.96
C GLY A 147 3.97 3.85 9.35
N VAL A 148 5.00 3.01 9.36
CA VAL A 148 6.33 3.32 8.80
C VAL A 148 6.61 2.62 7.46
N ALA A 149 5.60 2.01 6.83
CA ALA A 149 5.70 1.24 5.59
C ALA A 149 6.28 2.05 4.41
N GLN A 150 6.01 3.34 4.32
CA GLN A 150 6.47 4.20 3.23
C GLN A 150 7.93 4.67 3.37
N ARG A 151 8.65 4.24 4.41
CA ARG A 151 10.06 4.61 4.58
C ARG A 151 10.96 3.95 3.55
N LEU A 152 12.03 4.67 3.17
CA LEU A 152 13.02 4.17 2.21
C LEU A 152 13.61 2.81 2.64
N SER A 153 13.93 2.65 3.92
CA SER A 153 14.47 1.41 4.50
C SER A 153 13.52 0.21 4.34
N VAL A 154 12.21 0.43 4.48
CA VAL A 154 11.18 -0.61 4.26
C VAL A 154 11.08 -0.97 2.78
N ASN A 155 10.98 0.04 1.92
CA ASN A 155 10.89 -0.18 0.47
C ASN A 155 12.13 -0.90 -0.08
N LEU A 156 13.33 -0.58 0.47
CA LEU A 156 14.56 -1.30 0.14
C LEU A 156 14.51 -2.75 0.60
N ALA A 157 14.02 -3.04 1.82
CA ALA A 157 13.90 -4.39 2.34
C ALA A 157 12.91 -5.22 1.51
N VAL A 158 11.72 -4.67 1.22
CA VAL A 158 10.70 -5.33 0.40
C VAL A 158 11.21 -5.60 -1.03
N GLY A 159 11.81 -4.59 -1.68
CA GLY A 159 12.38 -4.77 -3.02
C GLY A 159 13.54 -5.75 -3.06
N SER A 160 14.37 -5.80 -2.00
CA SER A 160 15.50 -6.75 -1.91
C SER A 160 15.06 -8.20 -1.78
N THR A 161 13.90 -8.47 -1.19
CA THR A 161 13.36 -9.82 -1.01
C THR A 161 13.21 -10.53 -2.35
N ILE A 162 12.65 -9.83 -3.35
CA ILE A 162 12.49 -10.41 -4.70
C ILE A 162 13.82 -10.86 -5.29
N VAL A 163 14.84 -10.00 -5.20
CA VAL A 163 16.16 -10.28 -5.75
C VAL A 163 16.81 -11.44 -5.00
N ALA A 164 16.80 -11.40 -3.67
CA ALA A 164 17.43 -12.43 -2.85
C ALA A 164 16.75 -13.79 -3.01
N ASP A 165 15.42 -13.86 -3.00
CA ASP A 165 14.68 -15.11 -3.15
C ASP A 165 14.83 -15.70 -4.56
N THR A 166 14.75 -14.86 -5.60
CA THR A 166 14.98 -15.31 -6.98
C THR A 166 16.36 -15.93 -7.15
N LEU A 167 17.42 -15.27 -6.64
CA LEU A 167 18.77 -15.78 -6.71
C LEU A 167 18.96 -17.05 -5.86
N THR A 168 18.33 -17.12 -4.70
CA THR A 168 18.37 -18.31 -3.83
C THR A 168 17.71 -19.51 -4.50
N LEU A 169 16.55 -19.32 -5.13
CA LEU A 169 15.88 -20.38 -5.88
C LEU A 169 16.68 -20.81 -7.12
N LEU A 170 17.37 -19.86 -7.76
CA LEU A 170 18.28 -20.18 -8.84
C LEU A 170 19.43 -21.08 -8.36
N VAL A 171 20.03 -20.78 -7.20
CA VAL A 171 21.06 -21.66 -6.59
C VAL A 171 20.49 -23.03 -6.26
N LEU A 172 19.29 -23.10 -5.67
CA LEU A 172 18.60 -24.37 -5.40
C LEU A 172 18.42 -25.19 -6.67
N ALA A 173 17.96 -24.53 -7.74
CA ALA A 173 17.76 -25.19 -9.03
C ALA A 173 19.09 -25.68 -9.62
N VAL A 174 20.17 -24.87 -9.56
CA VAL A 174 21.52 -25.29 -10.03
C VAL A 174 22.03 -26.48 -9.24
N VAL A 175 22.03 -26.41 -7.91
CA VAL A 175 22.50 -27.49 -7.05
C VAL A 175 21.62 -28.74 -7.24
N GLY A 176 20.29 -28.59 -7.26
CA GLY A 176 19.38 -29.72 -7.52
C GLY A 176 19.54 -30.32 -8.92
N GLY A 177 19.89 -29.49 -9.91
CA GLY A 177 20.16 -29.93 -11.28
C GLY A 177 21.47 -30.73 -11.43
N ILE A 178 22.51 -30.43 -10.66
CA ILE A 178 23.79 -31.17 -10.67
C ILE A 178 23.57 -32.64 -10.31
N PHE A 179 22.61 -32.95 -9.45
CA PHE A 179 22.28 -34.29 -8.99
C PHE A 179 21.18 -34.99 -9.81
N LYS A 180 20.60 -34.33 -10.82
CA LYS A 180 19.64 -34.90 -11.77
C LYS A 180 20.35 -35.19 -13.11
N GLU A 181 20.35 -36.42 -13.54
CA GLU A 181 21.15 -36.94 -14.69
C GLU A 181 20.87 -36.25 -16.06
N HIS A 182 19.95 -35.32 -16.23
CA HIS A 182 19.54 -34.77 -17.54
C HIS A 182 19.27 -33.27 -17.60
N THR A 183 19.99 -32.40 -16.90
CA THR A 183 19.87 -30.97 -17.11
C THR A 183 20.82 -30.43 -18.17
N THR A 184 20.34 -30.26 -19.41
CA THR A 184 21.04 -29.56 -20.48
C THR A 184 21.02 -28.04 -20.23
N GLY A 185 22.09 -27.33 -20.69
CA GLY A 185 22.14 -25.85 -20.57
C GLY A 185 20.92 -25.14 -21.15
N MET A 186 20.21 -25.76 -22.11
CA MET A 186 18.96 -25.28 -22.69
C MET A 186 17.81 -25.22 -21.68
N TYR A 187 17.78 -26.06 -20.64
CA TYR A 187 16.76 -25.99 -19.56
C TYR A 187 16.76 -24.63 -18.83
N TRP A 188 17.98 -24.12 -18.55
CA TRP A 188 18.14 -22.83 -17.85
C TRP A 188 17.68 -21.65 -18.70
N VAL A 189 17.98 -21.67 -20.00
CA VAL A 189 17.53 -20.65 -20.93
C VAL A 189 15.99 -20.65 -20.99
N TRP A 190 15.37 -21.83 -21.08
CA TRP A 190 13.91 -21.95 -21.09
C TRP A 190 13.29 -21.51 -19.77
N LEU A 191 13.89 -21.81 -18.62
CA LEU A 191 13.41 -21.37 -17.31
C LEU A 191 13.39 -19.84 -17.21
N VAL A 192 14.50 -19.19 -17.52
CA VAL A 192 14.62 -17.73 -17.52
C VAL A 192 13.65 -17.09 -18.50
N LEU A 193 13.52 -17.65 -19.70
CA LEU A 193 12.59 -17.16 -20.71
C LEU A 193 11.13 -17.25 -20.23
N LYS A 194 10.72 -18.36 -19.63
CA LYS A 194 9.38 -18.54 -19.07
C LYS A 194 9.09 -17.53 -17.96
N ILE A 195 10.05 -17.29 -17.04
CA ILE A 195 9.90 -16.29 -15.95
C ILE A 195 9.69 -14.89 -16.54
N ILE A 196 10.50 -14.53 -17.53
CA ILE A 196 10.38 -13.22 -18.20
C ILE A 196 9.04 -13.10 -18.92
N LEU A 197 8.60 -14.13 -19.64
CA LEU A 197 7.32 -14.11 -20.36
C LEU A 197 6.11 -13.99 -19.43
N ILE A 198 6.08 -14.76 -18.34
CA ILE A 198 4.98 -14.69 -17.38
C ILE A 198 5.03 -13.40 -16.59
N GLY A 199 6.21 -12.95 -16.16
CA GLY A 199 6.35 -11.64 -15.51
C GLY A 199 5.88 -10.50 -16.41
N ALA A 200 6.28 -10.50 -17.69
CA ALA A 200 5.82 -9.54 -18.68
C ALA A 200 4.31 -9.63 -18.91
N PHE A 201 3.73 -10.84 -18.97
CA PHE A 201 2.30 -11.05 -19.09
C PHE A 201 1.54 -10.45 -17.90
N ILE A 202 1.97 -10.70 -16.66
CA ILE A 202 1.36 -10.12 -15.46
C ILE A 202 1.45 -8.58 -15.51
N ILE A 203 2.62 -8.03 -15.80
CA ILE A 203 2.85 -6.57 -15.83
C ILE A 203 2.02 -5.89 -16.93
N TYR A 204 1.76 -6.57 -18.04
CA TYR A 204 1.07 -5.97 -19.19
C TYR A 204 -0.44 -6.23 -19.19
N ALA A 205 -0.87 -7.49 -18.95
CA ALA A 205 -2.26 -7.89 -19.06
C ALA A 205 -3.09 -7.51 -17.82
N PHE A 206 -2.56 -7.74 -16.60
CA PHE A 206 -3.32 -7.54 -15.36
C PHE A 206 -3.79 -6.10 -15.15
N PRO A 207 -2.98 -5.04 -15.39
CA PRO A 207 -3.48 -3.68 -15.26
C PRO A 207 -4.58 -3.33 -16.25
N ARG A 208 -4.60 -3.98 -17.43
CA ARG A 208 -5.65 -3.74 -18.44
C ARG A 208 -6.95 -4.38 -18.03
N VAL A 209 -6.88 -5.65 -17.60
CA VAL A 209 -8.05 -6.41 -17.12
C VAL A 209 -8.66 -5.74 -15.89
N SER A 210 -7.83 -5.37 -14.90
CA SER A 210 -8.30 -4.73 -13.66
C SER A 210 -8.96 -3.39 -13.93
N ARG A 211 -8.40 -2.56 -14.80
CA ARG A 211 -9.03 -1.28 -15.18
C ARG A 211 -10.34 -1.46 -15.90
N TRP A 212 -10.42 -2.43 -16.82
CA TRP A 212 -11.67 -2.77 -17.49
C TRP A 212 -12.73 -3.19 -16.47
N PHE A 213 -12.36 -4.00 -15.48
CA PHE A 213 -13.23 -4.47 -14.42
C PHE A 213 -13.69 -3.35 -13.49
N PHE A 214 -12.76 -2.54 -12.92
CA PHE A 214 -13.07 -1.45 -12.00
C PHE A 214 -13.89 -0.31 -12.63
N ARG A 215 -13.90 -0.20 -13.97
CA ARG A 215 -14.76 0.74 -14.68
C ARG A 215 -16.23 0.29 -14.75
N ARG A 216 -16.49 -1.00 -14.63
CA ARG A 216 -17.83 -1.59 -14.78
C ARG A 216 -18.47 -1.98 -13.47
N VAL A 217 -17.68 -2.27 -12.46
CA VAL A 217 -18.11 -2.82 -11.18
C VAL A 217 -17.71 -1.89 -10.07
N ASN A 218 -18.70 -1.32 -9.36
CA ASN A 218 -18.50 -0.44 -8.22
C ASN A 218 -18.74 -1.12 -6.86
N ASP A 219 -19.21 -2.37 -6.86
CA ASP A 219 -19.46 -3.15 -5.65
C ASP A 219 -18.14 -3.55 -4.99
N GLY A 220 -17.94 -3.17 -3.72
CA GLY A 220 -16.69 -3.39 -2.99
C GLY A 220 -16.40 -4.86 -2.71
N VAL A 221 -17.42 -5.71 -2.52
CA VAL A 221 -17.26 -7.14 -2.29
C VAL A 221 -16.80 -7.83 -3.58
N VAL A 222 -17.44 -7.50 -4.69
CA VAL A 222 -17.09 -8.05 -6.01
C VAL A 222 -15.70 -7.61 -6.43
N GLN A 223 -15.33 -6.35 -6.15
CA GLN A 223 -13.96 -5.84 -6.38
C GLN A 223 -12.92 -6.60 -5.54
N TYR A 224 -13.22 -6.88 -4.28
CA TYR A 224 -12.34 -7.65 -3.40
C TYR A 224 -12.12 -9.07 -3.91
N ILE A 225 -13.19 -9.78 -4.28
CA ILE A 225 -13.13 -11.16 -4.84
C ILE A 225 -12.30 -11.16 -6.13
N PHE A 226 -12.52 -10.19 -7.01
CA PHE A 226 -11.74 -10.05 -8.25
C PHE A 226 -10.25 -9.87 -7.97
N VAL A 227 -9.89 -8.97 -7.05
CA VAL A 227 -8.48 -8.72 -6.67
C VAL A 227 -7.85 -9.99 -6.12
N LEU A 228 -8.55 -10.68 -5.23
CA LEU A 228 -8.06 -11.94 -4.65
C LEU A 228 -7.86 -13.01 -5.74
N GLY A 229 -8.81 -13.14 -6.67
CA GLY A 229 -8.68 -14.03 -7.83
C GLY A 229 -7.45 -13.71 -8.68
N MET A 230 -7.16 -12.43 -8.91
CA MET A 230 -5.96 -11.98 -9.64
C MET A 230 -4.67 -12.34 -8.90
N VAL A 231 -4.64 -12.21 -7.56
CA VAL A 231 -3.48 -12.58 -6.74
C VAL A 231 -3.17 -14.07 -6.87
N PHE A 232 -4.19 -14.92 -6.73
CA PHE A 232 -4.01 -16.37 -6.86
C PHE A 232 -3.69 -16.81 -8.29
N LEU A 233 -4.28 -16.15 -9.28
CA LEU A 233 -3.91 -16.40 -10.69
C LEU A 233 -2.43 -16.06 -10.94
N GLY A 234 -1.96 -14.91 -10.45
CA GLY A 234 -0.56 -14.52 -10.57
C GLY A 234 0.39 -15.47 -9.84
N ALA A 235 0.02 -15.90 -8.63
CA ALA A 235 0.77 -16.89 -7.87
C ALA A 235 0.84 -18.24 -8.61
N GLY A 236 -0.29 -18.76 -9.08
CA GLY A 236 -0.36 -20.02 -9.82
C GLY A 236 0.42 -19.99 -11.14
N LEU A 237 0.40 -18.86 -11.86
CA LEU A 237 1.19 -18.68 -13.07
C LEU A 237 2.70 -18.78 -12.80
N MET A 238 3.17 -18.26 -11.66
CA MET A 238 4.58 -18.40 -11.27
C MET A 238 4.91 -19.83 -10.84
N GLU A 239 4.01 -20.52 -10.12
CA GLU A 239 4.21 -21.92 -9.73
C GLU A 239 4.30 -22.86 -10.94
N ILE A 240 3.51 -22.64 -12.01
CA ILE A 240 3.58 -23.42 -13.26
C ILE A 240 4.99 -23.34 -13.90
N VAL A 241 5.69 -22.25 -13.72
CA VAL A 241 7.07 -22.06 -14.25
C VAL A 241 8.13 -22.66 -13.33
N GLY A 242 7.73 -23.14 -12.15
CA GLY A 242 8.65 -23.68 -11.15
C GLY A 242 9.24 -22.62 -10.22
N MET A 243 8.63 -21.44 -10.19
CA MET A 243 8.97 -20.38 -9.23
C MET A 243 7.99 -20.38 -8.05
N GLU A 244 8.36 -19.73 -6.96
CA GLU A 244 7.46 -19.59 -5.83
C GLU A 244 6.28 -18.65 -6.16
N GLY A 245 5.05 -19.06 -5.81
CA GLY A 245 3.85 -18.25 -6.01
C GLY A 245 3.86 -16.90 -5.29
N ILE A 246 4.70 -16.77 -4.27
CA ILE A 246 4.98 -15.51 -3.56
C ILE A 246 5.36 -14.38 -4.52
N LEU A 247 6.22 -14.66 -5.51
CA LEU A 247 6.65 -13.68 -6.52
C LEU A 247 5.48 -13.23 -7.38
N GLY A 248 4.59 -14.15 -7.73
CA GLY A 248 3.37 -13.84 -8.48
C GLY A 248 2.44 -12.91 -7.70
N ALA A 249 2.17 -13.23 -6.44
CA ALA A 249 1.36 -12.41 -5.54
C ALA A 249 1.94 -11.00 -5.38
N PHE A 250 3.27 -10.88 -5.21
CA PHE A 250 3.96 -9.61 -5.14
C PHE A 250 3.82 -8.78 -6.43
N LEU A 251 4.08 -9.40 -7.59
CA LEU A 251 3.96 -8.71 -8.88
C LEU A 251 2.55 -8.20 -9.13
N VAL A 252 1.53 -8.98 -8.76
CA VAL A 252 0.13 -8.56 -8.89
C VAL A 252 -0.16 -7.36 -8.00
N GLY A 253 0.27 -7.36 -6.75
CA GLY A 253 0.10 -6.21 -5.85
C GLY A 253 0.82 -4.97 -6.37
N PHE A 254 2.05 -5.12 -6.85
CA PHE A 254 2.82 -4.03 -7.47
C PHE A 254 2.10 -3.41 -8.67
N VAL A 255 1.51 -4.24 -9.51
CA VAL A 255 0.79 -3.82 -10.72
C VAL A 255 -0.56 -3.18 -10.40
N LEU A 256 -1.27 -3.69 -9.37
CA LEU A 256 -2.57 -3.17 -8.93
C LEU A 256 -2.45 -1.95 -8.02
N ASN A 257 -1.29 -1.66 -7.45
CA ASN A 257 -1.05 -0.55 -6.54
C ASN A 257 -1.61 0.79 -7.06
N LYS A 258 -1.42 1.09 -8.35
CA LYS A 258 -1.96 2.32 -8.98
C LYS A 258 -3.49 2.38 -9.03
N GLN A 259 -4.17 1.27 -8.85
CA GLN A 259 -5.63 1.14 -9.02
C GLN A 259 -6.35 0.95 -7.68
N ILE A 260 -5.60 0.65 -6.63
CA ILE A 260 -6.12 0.46 -5.27
C ILE A 260 -5.46 1.51 -4.36
N PRO A 261 -6.01 2.74 -4.32
CA PRO A 261 -5.49 3.78 -3.44
C PRO A 261 -5.52 3.38 -1.97
N ALA A 262 -4.50 3.77 -1.21
CA ALA A 262 -4.36 3.41 0.21
C ALA A 262 -5.52 3.86 1.11
N THR A 263 -6.27 4.90 0.70
CA THR A 263 -7.43 5.41 1.44
C THR A 263 -8.77 4.92 0.87
N SER A 264 -8.75 3.96 -0.07
CA SER A 264 -9.97 3.44 -0.68
C SER A 264 -10.68 2.43 0.23
N PRO A 265 -12.02 2.30 0.13
CA PRO A 265 -12.77 1.24 0.83
C PRO A 265 -12.24 -0.17 0.51
N LEU A 266 -11.83 -0.40 -0.74
CA LEU A 266 -11.28 -1.67 -1.17
C LEU A 266 -9.98 -2.02 -0.42
N MET A 267 -9.08 -1.05 -0.25
CA MET A 267 -7.83 -1.26 0.51
C MET A 267 -8.13 -1.61 1.96
N ASN A 268 -9.09 -0.91 2.58
CA ASN A 268 -9.50 -1.21 3.95
C ASN A 268 -10.05 -2.64 4.12
N HIS A 269 -10.86 -3.13 3.15
CA HIS A 269 -11.33 -4.52 3.17
C HIS A 269 -10.18 -5.52 3.00
N ILE A 270 -9.23 -5.24 2.12
CA ILE A 270 -8.03 -6.07 1.92
C ILE A 270 -7.23 -6.13 3.23
N GLU A 271 -6.90 -5.00 3.84
CA GLU A 271 -6.17 -4.95 5.10
C GLU A 271 -6.91 -5.66 6.24
N PHE A 272 -8.21 -5.42 6.37
CA PHE A 272 -9.02 -6.01 7.44
C PHE A 272 -9.03 -7.54 7.38
N ILE A 273 -9.37 -8.12 6.22
CA ILE A 273 -9.48 -9.58 6.07
C ILE A 273 -8.09 -10.24 6.17
N GLY A 274 -7.08 -9.61 5.58
CA GLY A 274 -5.70 -10.09 5.69
C GLY A 274 -5.23 -10.19 7.13
N ASN A 275 -5.37 -9.10 7.88
CA ASN A 275 -4.91 -9.02 9.27
C ASN A 275 -5.80 -9.79 10.27
N ALA A 276 -7.10 -9.94 9.98
CA ALA A 276 -8.01 -10.63 10.86
C ALA A 276 -7.96 -12.17 10.72
N LEU A 277 -7.64 -12.69 9.53
CA LEU A 277 -7.78 -14.12 9.26
C LEU A 277 -6.54 -14.74 8.60
N PHE A 278 -6.19 -14.32 7.39
CA PHE A 278 -5.21 -15.05 6.58
C PHE A 278 -3.78 -14.98 7.13
N ILE A 279 -3.34 -13.80 7.55
CA ILE A 279 -1.99 -13.60 8.10
C ILE A 279 -1.81 -14.36 9.43
N PRO A 280 -2.73 -14.26 10.41
CA PRO A 280 -2.68 -15.06 11.61
C PRO A 280 -2.66 -16.57 11.36
N TYR A 281 -3.49 -17.06 10.44
CA TYR A 281 -3.49 -18.48 10.06
C TYR A 281 -2.11 -18.94 9.56
N PHE A 282 -1.47 -18.14 8.70
CA PHE A 282 -0.11 -18.39 8.25
C PHE A 282 0.89 -18.46 9.42
N LEU A 283 0.82 -17.50 10.36
CA LEU A 283 1.72 -17.44 11.50
C LEU A 283 1.59 -18.65 12.44
N ILE A 284 0.36 -19.06 12.74
CA ILE A 284 0.06 -20.28 13.51
C ILE A 284 0.59 -21.50 12.76
N GLY A 285 0.31 -21.59 11.46
CA GLY A 285 0.79 -22.68 10.60
C GLY A 285 2.31 -22.79 10.52
N VAL A 286 3.04 -21.66 10.55
CA VAL A 286 4.50 -21.65 10.69
C VAL A 286 4.93 -22.22 12.04
N GLY A 287 4.24 -21.85 13.13
CA GLY A 287 4.50 -22.41 14.45
C GLY A 287 4.33 -23.93 14.49
N MET A 288 3.28 -24.44 13.88
CA MET A 288 2.99 -25.89 13.84
C MET A 288 4.06 -26.74 13.10
N LEU A 289 4.89 -26.09 12.27
CA LEU A 289 6.02 -26.76 11.60
C LEU A 289 7.24 -26.96 12.49
N ILE A 290 7.32 -26.23 13.59
CA ILE A 290 8.50 -26.21 14.45
C ILE A 290 8.44 -27.39 15.40
N ASP A 291 9.41 -28.30 15.25
CA ASP A 291 9.60 -29.44 16.13
C ASP A 291 10.49 -29.05 17.32
N VAL A 292 9.88 -28.98 18.50
CA VAL A 292 10.60 -28.64 19.75
C VAL A 292 11.48 -29.81 20.22
N SER A 293 11.18 -31.05 19.82
CA SER A 293 11.99 -32.23 20.18
C SER A 293 13.40 -32.13 19.56
N ALA A 294 13.54 -31.43 18.44
CA ALA A 294 14.84 -31.14 17.84
C ALA A 294 15.82 -30.38 18.77
N LEU A 295 15.32 -29.69 19.79
CA LEU A 295 16.15 -29.05 20.83
C LEU A 295 16.83 -30.04 21.75
N MET A 296 16.40 -31.33 21.79
CA MET A 296 17.00 -32.38 22.59
C MET A 296 18.14 -33.11 21.87
N ASP A 297 18.27 -32.94 20.55
CA ASP A 297 19.39 -33.48 19.76
C ASP A 297 20.59 -32.52 19.80
N LEU A 298 21.66 -32.96 20.46
CA LEU A 298 22.86 -32.14 20.68
C LEU A 298 23.55 -31.77 19.36
N ARG A 299 23.55 -32.63 18.34
CA ARG A 299 24.09 -32.33 17.03
C ARG A 299 23.24 -31.34 16.25
N ALA A 300 21.93 -31.51 16.30
CA ALA A 300 21.01 -30.54 15.68
C ALA A 300 21.15 -29.14 16.31
N VAL A 301 21.36 -29.07 17.64
CA VAL A 301 21.60 -27.79 18.34
C VAL A 301 22.94 -27.17 17.94
N GLU A 302 24.01 -27.97 17.82
CA GLU A 302 25.32 -27.46 17.35
C GLU A 302 25.21 -26.86 15.95
N VAL A 303 24.62 -27.60 15.00
CA VAL A 303 24.35 -27.12 13.63
C VAL A 303 23.46 -25.87 13.65
N ALA A 304 22.40 -25.87 14.45
CA ALA A 304 21.51 -24.73 14.59
C ALA A 304 22.23 -23.47 15.09
N VAL A 305 23.09 -23.58 16.09
CA VAL A 305 23.85 -22.44 16.63
C VAL A 305 24.74 -21.82 15.56
N VAL A 306 25.47 -22.64 14.80
CA VAL A 306 26.29 -22.14 13.68
C VAL A 306 25.42 -21.46 12.64
N MET A 307 24.32 -22.08 12.22
CA MET A 307 23.37 -21.53 11.25
C MET A 307 22.78 -20.19 11.72
N ILE A 308 22.38 -20.08 13.00
CA ILE A 308 21.80 -18.87 13.58
C ILE A 308 22.83 -17.74 13.60
N VAL A 309 24.02 -18.00 14.14
CA VAL A 309 25.09 -17.00 14.25
C VAL A 309 25.48 -16.48 12.87
N VAL A 310 25.76 -17.38 11.92
CA VAL A 310 26.15 -17.04 10.56
C VAL A 310 25.03 -16.24 9.86
N SER A 311 23.79 -16.69 10.00
CA SER A 311 22.61 -16.01 9.43
C SER A 311 22.45 -14.60 9.97
N ILE A 312 22.46 -14.41 11.30
CA ILE A 312 22.28 -13.12 11.94
C ILE A 312 23.43 -12.18 11.60
N VAL A 313 24.69 -12.64 11.71
CA VAL A 313 25.87 -11.82 11.44
C VAL A 313 25.92 -11.39 9.97
N SER A 314 25.66 -12.29 9.04
CA SER A 314 25.69 -11.97 7.60
C SER A 314 24.57 -11.01 7.20
N LYS A 315 23.36 -11.14 7.74
CA LYS A 315 22.24 -10.19 7.50
C LYS A 315 22.50 -8.83 8.15
N TRP A 316 23.08 -8.82 9.36
CA TRP A 316 23.51 -7.59 9.98
C TRP A 316 24.58 -6.86 9.17
N ALA A 317 25.57 -7.60 8.63
CA ALA A 317 26.61 -7.06 7.77
C ALA A 317 26.03 -6.47 6.48
N ALA A 318 25.07 -7.16 5.84
CA ALA A 318 24.38 -6.66 4.66
C ALA A 318 23.61 -5.35 4.95
N ALA A 319 22.87 -5.29 6.06
CA ALA A 319 22.16 -4.08 6.48
C ALA A 319 23.11 -2.94 6.84
N PHE A 320 24.28 -3.26 7.45
CA PHE A 320 25.31 -2.29 7.75
C PHE A 320 25.98 -1.72 6.48
N ALA A 321 26.28 -2.59 5.52
CA ALA A 321 26.83 -2.18 4.22
C ALA A 321 25.85 -1.24 3.49
N ALA A 322 24.56 -1.58 3.47
CA ALA A 322 23.53 -0.72 2.89
C ALA A 322 23.39 0.61 3.63
N GLN A 323 23.45 0.60 4.97
CA GLN A 323 23.45 1.84 5.76
C GLN A 323 24.59 2.78 5.34
N ARG A 324 25.81 2.26 5.23
CA ARG A 324 26.99 3.05 4.84
C ARG A 324 26.88 3.56 3.40
N LEU A 325 26.44 2.68 2.49
CA LEU A 325 26.33 3.01 1.07
C LEU A 325 25.27 4.11 0.79
N TYR A 326 24.17 4.09 1.53
CA TYR A 326 23.03 4.99 1.28
C TYR A 326 22.89 6.13 2.32
N GLY A 327 23.80 6.25 3.28
CA GLY A 327 23.76 7.28 4.31
C GLY A 327 22.52 7.19 5.23
N LEU A 328 22.02 5.98 5.51
CA LEU A 328 20.83 5.76 6.29
C LEU A 328 21.09 5.88 7.80
N SER A 329 20.02 6.12 8.58
CA SER A 329 20.13 6.19 10.03
C SER A 329 20.40 4.81 10.66
N LYS A 330 20.86 4.81 11.92
CA LYS A 330 21.04 3.56 12.68
C LYS A 330 19.69 2.82 12.90
N LEU A 331 18.60 3.56 13.00
CA LEU A 331 17.25 2.98 13.14
C LEU A 331 16.77 2.34 11.83
N ASP A 332 17.05 2.97 10.68
CA ASP A 332 16.76 2.39 9.36
C ASP A 332 17.53 1.09 9.14
N ARG A 333 18.81 1.03 9.56
CA ARG A 333 19.60 -0.22 9.54
C ARG A 333 18.95 -1.32 10.37
N ARG A 334 18.52 -1.00 11.62
CA ARG A 334 17.84 -1.96 12.49
C ARG A 334 16.54 -2.47 11.86
N LEU A 335 15.80 -1.56 11.21
CA LEU A 335 14.57 -1.92 10.52
C LEU A 335 14.83 -2.84 9.31
N MET A 336 15.81 -2.51 8.45
CA MET A 336 16.22 -3.35 7.33
C MET A 336 16.70 -4.73 7.81
N PHE A 337 17.54 -4.77 8.84
CA PHE A 337 18.00 -6.03 9.46
C PHE A 337 16.82 -6.84 9.98
N GLY A 338 15.91 -6.23 10.75
CA GLY A 338 14.71 -6.91 11.25
C GLY A 338 13.87 -7.52 10.13
N LEU A 339 13.57 -6.75 9.08
CA LEU A 339 12.76 -7.20 7.95
C LEU A 339 13.41 -8.30 7.11
N THR A 340 14.75 -8.34 7.05
CA THR A 340 15.47 -9.33 6.21
C THR A 340 16.04 -10.52 6.99
N THR A 341 15.75 -10.65 8.28
CA THR A 341 16.29 -11.73 9.12
C THR A 341 15.32 -12.91 9.27
N ALA A 342 14.00 -12.70 9.29
CA ALA A 342 13.02 -13.76 9.46
C ALA A 342 13.08 -14.78 8.33
N ARG A 343 12.94 -16.04 8.69
CA ARG A 343 12.91 -17.17 7.77
C ARG A 343 11.62 -17.96 7.95
N ALA A 344 11.09 -18.53 6.86
CA ALA A 344 9.89 -19.35 6.91
C ALA A 344 9.81 -20.30 5.70
N ALA A 345 8.78 -20.17 4.87
CA ALA A 345 8.42 -21.13 3.83
C ALA A 345 9.54 -21.41 2.80
N ALA A 346 10.20 -20.37 2.29
CA ALA A 346 11.27 -20.56 1.29
C ALA A 346 12.45 -21.35 1.87
N THR A 347 12.84 -21.05 3.12
CA THR A 347 13.89 -21.80 3.83
C THR A 347 13.50 -23.29 4.00
N LEU A 348 12.27 -23.57 4.40
CA LEU A 348 11.74 -24.92 4.52
C LEU A 348 11.72 -25.65 3.18
N ALA A 349 11.29 -24.98 2.09
CA ALA A 349 11.28 -25.57 0.75
C ALA A 349 12.70 -26.00 0.35
N ILE A 350 13.71 -25.16 0.57
CA ILE A 350 15.12 -25.47 0.26
C ILE A 350 15.59 -26.68 1.06
N VAL A 351 15.29 -26.72 2.36
CA VAL A 351 15.71 -27.82 3.24
C VAL A 351 15.04 -29.14 2.84
N LEU A 352 13.73 -29.12 2.58
CA LEU A 352 13.00 -30.32 2.15
C LEU A 352 13.48 -30.85 0.79
N VAL A 353 13.81 -29.95 -0.15
CA VAL A 353 14.41 -30.35 -1.43
C VAL A 353 15.81 -30.94 -1.21
N GLY A 354 16.66 -30.28 -0.42
CA GLY A 354 17.98 -30.77 -0.08
C GLY A 354 17.97 -32.12 0.65
N TYR A 355 16.98 -32.35 1.52
CA TYR A 355 16.77 -33.61 2.20
C TYR A 355 16.35 -34.76 1.27
N ARG A 356 15.64 -34.46 0.17
CA ARG A 356 15.20 -35.45 -0.83
C ARG A 356 16.28 -35.80 -1.84
N ILE A 357 17.31 -34.97 -2.01
CA ILE A 357 18.40 -35.22 -2.95
C ILE A 357 19.37 -36.24 -2.35
N MET A 358 19.59 -37.32 -3.09
CA MET A 358 20.60 -38.33 -2.75
C MET A 358 21.89 -38.03 -3.51
N MET A 359 23.00 -37.99 -2.80
CA MET A 359 24.34 -37.86 -3.38
C MET A 359 24.82 -39.20 -3.94
N PRO A 360 25.79 -39.21 -4.86
CA PRO A 360 26.36 -40.47 -5.44
C PRO A 360 26.95 -41.42 -4.41
N ASN A 361 27.32 -40.94 -3.21
CA ASN A 361 27.82 -41.75 -2.10
C ASN A 361 26.68 -42.43 -1.30
N GLY A 362 25.43 -42.29 -1.68
CA GLY A 362 24.27 -42.85 -1.00
C GLY A 362 23.78 -42.05 0.21
N GLU A 363 24.43 -40.92 0.55
CA GLU A 363 24.00 -40.04 1.62
C GLU A 363 23.01 -38.96 1.10
N ARG A 364 22.18 -38.41 1.96
CA ARG A 364 21.33 -37.26 1.63
C ARG A 364 22.17 -35.99 1.57
N LEU A 365 21.81 -35.07 0.67
CA LEU A 365 22.50 -33.79 0.54
C LEU A 365 22.39 -32.99 1.84
N PHE A 366 21.20 -33.00 2.49
CA PHE A 366 20.98 -32.51 3.85
C PHE A 366 20.63 -33.67 4.77
N GLY A 367 21.38 -33.81 5.87
CA GLY A 367 21.10 -34.77 6.94
C GLY A 367 19.94 -34.31 7.84
N GLU A 368 19.51 -35.16 8.74
CA GLU A 368 18.46 -34.87 9.71
C GLU A 368 18.84 -33.71 10.65
N GLU A 369 20.13 -33.59 10.99
CA GLU A 369 20.66 -32.51 11.82
C GLU A 369 20.51 -31.15 11.16
N VAL A 370 20.60 -31.03 9.81
CA VAL A 370 20.35 -29.79 9.07
C VAL A 370 18.86 -29.48 9.05
N LEU A 371 18.01 -30.50 8.85
CA LEU A 371 16.55 -30.33 8.88
C LEU A 371 16.11 -29.82 10.26
N ASN A 372 16.51 -30.49 11.32
CA ASN A 372 16.17 -30.12 12.71
C ASN A 372 16.79 -28.79 13.11
N GLY A 373 18.05 -28.55 12.76
CA GLY A 373 18.73 -27.26 12.97
C GLY A 373 18.04 -26.10 12.27
N THR A 374 17.42 -26.33 11.10
CA THR A 374 16.65 -25.33 10.38
C THR A 374 15.36 -24.95 11.10
N MET A 375 14.69 -25.89 11.77
CA MET A 375 13.50 -25.57 12.57
C MET A 375 13.86 -24.61 13.72
N ILE A 376 14.97 -24.86 14.40
CA ILE A 376 15.49 -23.98 15.46
C ILE A 376 15.90 -22.61 14.87
N LEU A 377 16.57 -22.60 13.71
CA LEU A 377 16.93 -21.36 13.01
C LEU A 377 15.69 -20.51 12.70
N ILE A 378 14.63 -21.11 12.17
CA ILE A 378 13.37 -20.42 11.85
C ILE A 378 12.80 -19.76 13.11
N LEU A 379 12.66 -20.52 14.21
CA LEU A 379 12.13 -20.01 15.47
C LEU A 379 12.91 -18.80 15.97
N VAL A 380 14.24 -18.95 16.10
CA VAL A 380 15.10 -17.89 16.64
C VAL A 380 15.13 -16.66 15.74
N THR A 381 15.20 -16.85 14.43
CA THR A 381 15.23 -15.71 13.48
C THR A 381 13.88 -14.99 13.41
N CYS A 382 12.76 -15.68 13.51
CA CYS A 382 11.43 -15.07 13.59
C CYS A 382 11.27 -14.22 14.86
N ILE A 383 11.73 -14.73 16.01
CA ILE A 383 11.71 -14.00 17.28
C ILE A 383 12.62 -12.76 17.19
N CYS A 384 13.88 -12.94 16.81
CA CYS A 384 14.86 -11.85 16.67
C CYS A 384 14.37 -10.75 15.72
N SER A 385 13.86 -11.15 14.57
CA SER A 385 13.30 -10.29 13.53
C SER A 385 12.12 -9.46 14.05
N SER A 386 11.15 -10.11 14.72
CA SER A 386 9.95 -9.46 15.24
C SER A 386 10.29 -8.40 16.30
N PHE A 387 11.11 -8.77 17.29
CA PHE A 387 11.53 -7.81 18.34
C PHE A 387 12.34 -6.65 17.77
N THR A 388 13.25 -6.91 16.83
CA THR A 388 14.09 -5.87 16.24
C THR A 388 13.24 -4.92 15.39
N THR A 389 12.33 -5.45 14.58
CA THR A 389 11.42 -4.66 13.74
C THR A 389 10.47 -3.83 14.58
N GLU A 390 9.90 -4.40 15.65
CA GLU A 390 8.97 -3.66 16.51
C GLU A 390 9.68 -2.49 17.21
N ASN A 391 10.85 -2.75 17.78
CA ASN A 391 11.62 -1.71 18.46
C ASN A 391 12.06 -0.59 17.51
N ALA A 392 12.53 -0.96 16.32
CA ALA A 392 12.92 0.01 15.30
C ALA A 392 11.72 0.81 14.78
N SER A 393 10.60 0.14 14.47
CA SER A 393 9.37 0.77 13.98
C SER A 393 8.77 1.73 15.00
N ARG A 394 8.73 1.34 16.28
CA ARG A 394 8.25 2.18 17.37
C ARG A 394 9.08 3.46 17.52
N LEU A 395 10.40 3.33 17.54
CA LEU A 395 11.31 4.48 17.65
C LEU A 395 11.25 5.38 16.42
N LEU A 396 11.13 4.81 15.22
CA LEU A 396 10.98 5.55 13.98
C LEU A 396 9.64 6.29 13.90
N ALA A 397 8.56 5.68 14.37
CA ALA A 397 7.25 6.31 14.48
C ALA A 397 7.31 7.50 15.47
N ALA A 398 7.96 7.32 16.61
CA ALA A 398 8.14 8.37 17.62
C ALA A 398 9.09 9.50 17.17
N SER A 399 10.11 9.17 16.38
CA SER A 399 11.08 10.14 15.85
C SER A 399 10.65 10.81 14.55
N SER A 400 9.56 10.32 13.91
CA SER A 400 8.94 11.07 12.84
C SER A 400 8.44 12.36 13.47
N PRO A 401 8.94 13.55 13.06
CA PRO A 401 8.38 14.77 13.57
C PRO A 401 6.88 14.69 13.24
N THR A 402 6.05 14.74 14.26
CA THR A 402 4.69 15.25 14.10
C THR A 402 4.91 16.49 13.27
N VAL A 403 4.52 16.46 11.99
CA VAL A 403 4.70 17.61 11.09
C VAL A 403 4.15 18.76 11.87
N GLY A 404 5.07 19.68 12.27
CA GLY A 404 4.77 20.71 13.23
C GLY A 404 3.45 21.34 12.87
N GLN A 405 2.57 21.45 13.83
CA GLN A 405 1.43 22.34 13.82
C GLN A 405 1.91 23.73 13.44
N LYS A 406 2.14 23.95 12.14
CA LYS A 406 1.95 25.25 11.57
C LYS A 406 0.44 25.40 11.45
N THR A 407 -0.08 26.38 12.12
CA THR A 407 -1.43 26.95 12.06
C THR A 407 -2.04 26.88 10.64
N HIS A 408 -2.41 25.69 10.21
CA HIS A 408 -3.28 25.47 9.08
C HIS A 408 -4.64 25.12 9.69
N THR A 409 -5.64 25.93 9.37
CA THR A 409 -7.05 25.62 9.53
C THR A 409 -7.25 24.11 9.42
N GLU A 410 -7.87 23.52 10.43
CA GLU A 410 -8.14 22.10 10.48
C GLU A 410 -8.83 21.66 9.18
N ASP A 411 -8.37 20.55 8.59
CA ASP A 411 -8.76 20.04 7.28
C ASP A 411 -10.18 19.45 7.31
N HIS A 412 -11.20 20.28 7.37
CA HIS A 412 -12.59 19.86 7.40
C HIS A 412 -13.23 19.98 6.02
N LEU A 413 -13.40 18.83 5.34
CA LEU A 413 -14.02 18.78 4.02
C LEU A 413 -15.53 18.55 4.14
N VAL A 414 -16.28 19.38 3.43
CA VAL A 414 -17.75 19.29 3.32
C VAL A 414 -18.12 18.87 1.90
N ILE A 415 -18.98 17.88 1.77
CA ILE A 415 -19.48 17.35 0.50
C ILE A 415 -20.93 17.75 0.35
N ALA A 416 -21.28 18.50 -0.69
CA ALA A 416 -22.67 18.83 -1.02
C ALA A 416 -23.28 17.73 -1.90
N LEU A 417 -24.29 17.07 -1.41
CA LEU A 417 -24.99 15.98 -2.09
C LEU A 417 -26.37 16.44 -2.55
N SER A 418 -26.65 16.32 -3.84
CA SER A 418 -27.94 16.67 -4.44
C SER A 418 -28.42 15.67 -5.50
N ASN A 419 -27.55 14.78 -5.95
CA ASN A 419 -27.83 13.80 -7.00
C ASN A 419 -27.23 12.43 -6.63
N PRO A 420 -28.03 11.35 -6.65
CA PRO A 420 -27.59 9.99 -6.31
C PRO A 420 -26.38 9.50 -7.10
N ASP A 421 -26.28 9.86 -8.40
CA ASP A 421 -25.21 9.40 -9.29
C ASP A 421 -23.85 10.00 -8.92
N THR A 422 -23.84 11.11 -8.17
CA THR A 422 -22.61 11.80 -7.79
C THR A 422 -22.11 11.43 -6.40
N VAL A 423 -22.87 10.69 -5.60
CA VAL A 423 -22.53 10.36 -4.21
C VAL A 423 -21.20 9.62 -4.12
N ASP A 424 -21.09 8.47 -4.79
CA ASP A 424 -19.89 7.63 -4.73
C ASP A 424 -18.63 8.34 -5.26
N PRO A 425 -18.68 9.01 -6.44
CA PRO A 425 -17.52 9.75 -6.93
C PRO A 425 -17.05 10.88 -6.00
N LEU A 426 -17.97 11.61 -5.37
CA LEU A 426 -17.62 12.72 -4.48
C LEU A 426 -17.04 12.24 -3.16
N VAL A 427 -17.61 11.19 -2.56
CA VAL A 427 -17.10 10.62 -1.32
C VAL A 427 -15.71 10.02 -1.56
N ASN A 428 -15.51 9.28 -2.65
CA ASN A 428 -14.20 8.73 -2.99
C ASN A 428 -13.15 9.82 -3.25
N LEU A 429 -13.53 10.92 -3.92
CA LEU A 429 -12.65 12.07 -4.09
C LEU A 429 -12.29 12.69 -2.73
N ALA A 430 -13.27 12.93 -1.85
CA ALA A 430 -13.05 13.53 -0.54
C ALA A 430 -12.13 12.67 0.34
N LEU A 431 -12.28 11.35 0.31
CA LEU A 431 -11.38 10.40 1.00
C LEU A 431 -9.93 10.55 0.53
N MET A 432 -9.70 10.75 -0.77
CA MET A 432 -8.36 10.91 -1.34
C MET A 432 -7.75 12.30 -1.09
N LEU A 433 -8.58 13.34 -0.97
CA LEU A 433 -8.14 14.70 -0.67
C LEU A 433 -7.87 14.94 0.82
N ARG A 434 -8.46 14.13 1.70
CA ARG A 434 -8.31 14.21 3.16
C ARG A 434 -6.88 13.92 3.58
N ARG A 435 -6.40 14.55 4.66
CA ARG A 435 -5.11 14.19 5.28
C ARG A 435 -5.16 12.77 5.84
N PRO A 436 -4.18 11.92 5.55
CA PRO A 436 -4.05 10.64 6.23
C PRO A 436 -4.02 10.85 7.75
N LYS A 437 -4.76 10.03 8.49
CA LYS A 437 -4.83 10.09 9.97
C LYS A 437 -5.40 11.41 10.55
N SER A 438 -6.14 12.22 9.77
CA SER A 438 -6.86 13.36 10.34
C SER A 438 -7.91 12.87 11.36
N ALA A 439 -7.97 13.51 12.52
CA ALA A 439 -9.00 13.22 13.54
C ALA A 439 -10.37 13.79 13.17
N LEU A 440 -10.44 14.79 12.28
CA LEU A 440 -11.69 15.42 11.89
C LEU A 440 -12.54 14.51 10.99
N PRO A 441 -13.84 14.45 11.22
CA PRO A 441 -14.76 13.72 10.36
C PRO A 441 -14.89 14.40 8.99
N LEU A 442 -15.34 13.66 7.98
CA LEU A 442 -15.92 14.25 6.78
C LEU A 442 -17.34 14.72 7.09
N SER A 443 -17.84 15.74 6.40
CA SER A 443 -19.24 16.14 6.50
C SER A 443 -19.93 16.06 5.15
N ALA A 444 -21.10 15.43 5.11
CA ALA A 444 -21.99 15.42 3.96
C ALA A 444 -23.21 16.27 4.24
N VAL A 445 -23.54 17.18 3.33
CA VAL A 445 -24.64 18.13 3.48
C VAL A 445 -25.60 17.97 2.32
N ASN A 446 -26.88 17.81 2.62
CA ASN A 446 -27.98 17.90 1.67
C ASN A 446 -28.85 19.10 2.01
N ILE A 447 -29.11 19.97 1.04
CA ILE A 447 -30.00 21.14 1.21
C ILE A 447 -31.38 20.80 0.67
N VAL A 448 -32.36 20.87 1.54
CA VAL A 448 -33.79 20.66 1.23
C VAL A 448 -34.46 22.03 1.04
N LEU A 449 -35.03 22.21 -0.14
CA LEU A 449 -35.87 23.41 -0.42
C LEU A 449 -37.31 23.13 0.01
N GLU A 450 -38.02 24.15 0.45
CA GLU A 450 -39.42 24.02 0.88
C GLU A 450 -40.30 23.35 -0.21
N GLY A 451 -41.19 22.47 0.23
CA GLY A 451 -42.27 21.89 -0.61
C GLY A 451 -41.90 20.61 -1.40
N ASN A 452 -40.75 19.97 -1.18
CA ASN A 452 -40.39 18.77 -1.93
C ASN A 452 -39.99 17.59 -1.03
N GLU A 453 -40.98 16.84 -0.53
CA GLU A 453 -40.78 15.66 0.33
C GLU A 453 -40.03 14.54 -0.37
N GLU A 454 -40.18 14.36 -1.68
CA GLU A 454 -39.52 13.32 -2.44
C GLU A 454 -37.99 13.55 -2.50
N ARG A 455 -37.61 14.81 -2.75
CA ARG A 455 -36.19 15.22 -2.69
C ARG A 455 -35.60 15.09 -1.27
N GLN A 456 -36.39 15.32 -0.24
CA GLN A 456 -35.96 15.12 1.14
C GLN A 456 -35.70 13.64 1.43
N ARG A 457 -36.61 12.75 1.02
CA ARG A 457 -36.43 11.29 1.17
C ARG A 457 -35.20 10.80 0.40
N GLN A 458 -35.02 11.26 -0.84
CA GLN A 458 -33.85 10.93 -1.64
C GLN A 458 -32.56 11.46 -1.02
N GLY A 459 -32.55 12.72 -0.58
CA GLY A 459 -31.38 13.32 0.08
C GLY A 459 -30.95 12.56 1.35
N ARG A 460 -31.91 12.03 2.12
CA ARG A 460 -31.61 11.20 3.29
C ARG A 460 -30.93 9.89 2.88
N LYS A 461 -31.42 9.20 1.84
CA LYS A 461 -30.80 7.99 1.29
C LYS A 461 -29.38 8.27 0.78
N ASP A 462 -29.19 9.40 0.13
CA ASP A 462 -27.87 9.80 -0.40
C ASP A 462 -26.87 10.07 0.74
N LEU A 463 -27.32 10.69 1.84
CA LEU A 463 -26.52 10.90 3.04
C LEU A 463 -26.16 9.58 3.74
N GLU A 464 -27.11 8.65 3.85
CA GLU A 464 -26.88 7.30 4.41
C GLU A 464 -25.87 6.54 3.56
N ARG A 465 -26.01 6.58 2.23
CA ARG A 465 -25.05 5.95 1.28
C ARG A 465 -23.66 6.55 1.42
N ALA A 466 -23.53 7.87 1.50
CA ALA A 466 -22.26 8.56 1.71
C ALA A 466 -21.59 8.16 3.03
N ALA A 467 -22.36 8.08 4.12
CA ALA A 467 -21.87 7.64 5.41
C ALA A 467 -21.39 6.17 5.37
N HIS A 468 -22.11 5.30 4.66
CA HIS A 468 -21.74 3.90 4.49
C HIS A 468 -20.41 3.75 3.73
N ILE A 469 -20.20 4.51 2.65
CA ILE A 469 -18.93 4.51 1.89
C ILE A 469 -17.78 5.01 2.75
N ALA A 470 -17.98 6.09 3.50
CA ALA A 470 -16.95 6.62 4.40
C ALA A 470 -16.61 5.64 5.53
N ALA A 471 -17.62 4.98 6.11
CA ALA A 471 -17.44 3.95 7.13
C ALA A 471 -16.66 2.74 6.59
N ALA A 472 -16.92 2.33 5.35
CA ALA A 472 -16.16 1.27 4.69
C ALA A 472 -14.66 1.61 4.54
N ALA A 473 -14.31 2.90 4.44
CA ALA A 473 -12.94 3.39 4.46
C ALA A 473 -12.43 3.73 5.88
N ASN A 474 -13.14 3.31 6.92
CA ASN A 474 -12.83 3.59 8.33
C ASN A 474 -12.72 5.10 8.63
N VAL A 475 -13.53 5.91 7.96
CA VAL A 475 -13.59 7.36 8.14
C VAL A 475 -14.97 7.76 8.71
N ARG A 476 -14.96 8.48 9.83
CA ARG A 476 -16.19 9.02 10.40
C ARG A 476 -16.74 10.11 9.49
N MET A 477 -18.05 10.03 9.17
CA MET A 477 -18.77 11.05 8.41
C MET A 477 -19.96 11.57 9.22
N LEU A 478 -20.11 12.89 9.26
CA LEU A 478 -21.27 13.56 9.81
C LEU A 478 -22.23 13.89 8.66
N THR A 479 -23.50 13.58 8.83
CA THR A 479 -24.53 13.82 7.82
C THR A 479 -25.47 14.92 8.28
N HIS A 480 -25.71 15.91 7.42
CA HIS A 480 -26.54 17.07 7.71
C HIS A 480 -27.59 17.25 6.62
N SER A 481 -28.86 17.12 6.97
CA SER A 481 -29.99 17.52 6.13
C SER A 481 -30.49 18.87 6.62
N ARG A 482 -30.50 19.88 5.77
CA ARG A 482 -30.80 21.27 6.14
C ARG A 482 -31.87 21.90 5.26
N TRP A 483 -32.84 22.53 5.89
CA TRP A 483 -33.81 23.35 5.23
C TRP A 483 -33.22 24.73 4.92
N SER A 484 -33.42 25.21 3.71
CA SER A 484 -33.01 26.57 3.33
C SER A 484 -33.89 27.13 2.21
N VAL A 485 -33.99 28.43 2.15
CA VAL A 485 -34.72 29.14 1.08
C VAL A 485 -34.07 28.90 -0.29
N ASN A 486 -32.72 28.81 -0.32
CA ASN A 486 -31.98 28.49 -1.51
C ASN A 486 -30.70 27.68 -1.17
N VAL A 487 -30.17 26.99 -2.16
CA VAL A 487 -28.99 26.09 -2.00
C VAL A 487 -27.73 26.86 -1.59
N VAL A 488 -27.52 28.06 -2.15
CA VAL A 488 -26.33 28.90 -1.87
C VAL A 488 -26.26 29.30 -0.42
N SER A 489 -27.39 29.84 0.10
CA SER A 489 -27.51 30.25 1.49
C SER A 489 -27.32 29.07 2.44
N GLY A 490 -27.97 27.92 2.14
CA GLY A 490 -27.85 26.71 2.95
C GLY A 490 -26.43 26.19 3.03
N LEU A 491 -25.72 26.12 1.90
CA LEU A 491 -24.31 25.69 1.86
C LEU A 491 -23.38 26.69 2.55
N THR A 492 -23.61 28.01 2.36
CA THR A 492 -22.79 29.05 3.01
C THR A 492 -22.92 28.99 4.53
N HIS A 493 -24.13 28.78 5.07
CA HIS A 493 -24.32 28.59 6.49
C HIS A 493 -23.70 27.30 7.01
N ALA A 494 -23.84 26.18 6.27
CA ALA A 494 -23.24 24.93 6.64
C ALA A 494 -21.70 25.02 6.71
N MET A 495 -21.08 25.67 5.72
CA MET A 495 -19.62 25.88 5.67
C MET A 495 -19.10 26.69 6.86
N LYS A 496 -19.88 27.73 7.28
CA LYS A 496 -19.49 28.54 8.44
C LYS A 496 -19.67 27.80 9.77
N GLU A 497 -20.79 27.10 9.95
CA GLU A 497 -21.08 26.37 11.18
C GLU A 497 -20.11 25.20 11.40
N LEU A 498 -19.73 24.51 10.32
CA LEU A 498 -18.82 23.39 10.37
C LEU A 498 -17.34 23.83 10.32
N ASP A 499 -17.06 25.13 10.29
CA ASP A 499 -15.71 25.71 10.07
C ASP A 499 -14.92 24.97 8.97
N ALA A 500 -15.60 24.72 7.86
CA ALA A 500 -15.07 23.90 6.79
C ALA A 500 -13.92 24.58 6.03
N SER A 501 -12.94 23.84 5.63
CA SER A 501 -11.83 24.31 4.78
C SER A 501 -12.18 24.27 3.29
N ASP A 502 -12.90 23.22 2.87
CA ASP A 502 -13.23 22.95 1.48
C ASP A 502 -14.69 22.53 1.32
N LEU A 503 -15.30 22.98 0.24
CA LEU A 503 -16.59 22.53 -0.24
C LEU A 503 -16.43 21.73 -1.52
N ILE A 504 -16.86 20.48 -1.52
CA ILE A 504 -16.81 19.59 -2.68
C ILE A 504 -18.22 19.45 -3.25
N ILE A 505 -18.37 19.76 -4.55
CA ILE A 505 -19.66 19.76 -5.26
C ILE A 505 -19.55 18.86 -6.50
N GLY A 506 -20.57 18.06 -6.74
CA GLY A 506 -20.68 17.21 -7.92
C GLY A 506 -21.36 17.87 -9.10
N LEU A 507 -20.89 17.54 -10.29
CA LEU A 507 -21.56 17.83 -11.53
C LEU A 507 -22.06 16.53 -12.17
N HIS A 508 -23.33 16.50 -12.56
CA HIS A 508 -23.91 15.35 -13.26
C HIS A 508 -23.29 15.22 -14.67
N GLN A 509 -23.05 13.99 -15.13
CA GLN A 509 -22.42 13.71 -16.43
C GLN A 509 -23.19 14.28 -17.62
N ARG A 510 -24.52 14.34 -17.53
CA ARG A 510 -25.42 14.84 -18.59
C ARG A 510 -25.73 16.35 -18.49
N ALA A 511 -25.30 17.02 -17.40
CA ALA A 511 -25.52 18.44 -17.27
C ALA A 511 -24.59 19.22 -18.18
N ARG A 512 -25.11 20.25 -18.86
CA ARG A 512 -24.28 21.16 -19.64
C ARG A 512 -23.36 21.94 -18.71
N ILE A 513 -22.07 21.94 -19.02
CA ILE A 513 -21.04 22.62 -18.18
C ILE A 513 -21.37 24.09 -18.03
N PHE A 514 -21.83 24.75 -19.08
CA PHE A 514 -22.18 26.17 -19.08
C PHE A 514 -23.29 26.50 -18.08
N GLU A 515 -24.41 25.76 -18.14
CA GLU A 515 -25.57 26.02 -17.28
C GLU A 515 -25.30 25.75 -15.78
N THR A 516 -24.43 24.78 -15.48
CA THR A 516 -24.22 24.30 -14.12
C THR A 516 -23.00 24.93 -13.44
N PHE A 517 -21.92 25.25 -14.18
CA PHE A 517 -20.70 25.84 -13.61
C PHE A 517 -20.65 27.36 -13.69
N PHE A 518 -21.28 27.91 -14.69
CA PHE A 518 -21.22 29.34 -14.98
C PHE A 518 -22.61 29.99 -14.99
N GLY A 519 -23.62 29.21 -14.61
CA GLY A 519 -24.94 29.71 -14.34
C GLY A 519 -24.98 30.51 -13.02
N GLN A 520 -26.10 31.19 -12.78
CA GLN A 520 -26.29 32.08 -11.65
C GLN A 520 -26.00 31.44 -10.30
N LEU A 521 -26.40 30.17 -10.10
CA LEU A 521 -26.19 29.42 -8.85
C LEU A 521 -24.70 29.21 -8.50
N SER A 522 -23.88 28.95 -9.46
CA SER A 522 -22.44 28.73 -9.26
C SER A 522 -21.71 30.06 -9.05
N THR A 523 -22.08 31.12 -9.78
CA THR A 523 -21.56 32.46 -9.60
C THR A 523 -21.88 32.99 -8.20
N ASP A 524 -23.14 32.82 -7.75
CA ASP A 524 -23.56 33.19 -6.42
C ASP A 524 -22.85 32.39 -5.32
N LEU A 525 -22.64 31.10 -5.50
CA LEU A 525 -21.92 30.25 -4.56
C LEU A 525 -20.45 30.66 -4.45
N VAL A 526 -19.75 30.84 -5.57
CA VAL A 526 -18.35 31.28 -5.59
C VAL A 526 -18.20 32.69 -4.99
N SER A 527 -19.20 33.56 -5.12
CA SER A 527 -19.18 34.89 -4.52
C SER A 527 -19.49 34.87 -3.02
N SER A 528 -20.29 33.92 -2.54
CA SER A 528 -20.80 33.86 -1.15
C SER A 528 -19.93 33.03 -0.21
N VAL A 529 -19.29 32.00 -0.71
CA VAL A 529 -18.42 31.09 0.07
C VAL A 529 -16.97 31.54 -0.02
N ASP A 530 -16.37 31.92 1.12
CA ASP A 530 -14.98 32.39 1.18
C ASP A 530 -13.94 31.24 1.22
N ARG A 531 -14.37 30.03 1.47
CA ARG A 531 -13.55 28.81 1.55
C ARG A 531 -13.27 28.23 0.16
N GLN A 532 -12.33 27.30 0.07
CA GLN A 532 -12.03 26.61 -1.17
C GLN A 532 -13.24 25.82 -1.68
N ILE A 533 -13.53 25.94 -2.99
CA ILE A 533 -14.59 25.17 -3.64
C ILE A 533 -13.95 24.27 -4.68
N ILE A 534 -14.26 22.98 -4.60
CA ILE A 534 -13.82 21.97 -5.56
C ILE A 534 -15.07 21.44 -6.25
N VAL A 535 -15.16 21.66 -7.55
CA VAL A 535 -16.27 21.15 -8.36
C VAL A 535 -15.73 20.00 -9.20
N TYR A 536 -16.37 18.84 -9.10
CA TYR A 536 -15.88 17.60 -9.71
C TYR A 536 -16.94 16.95 -10.59
N ARG A 537 -16.54 16.60 -11.81
CA ARG A 537 -17.31 15.76 -12.71
C ARG A 537 -16.58 14.46 -12.94
N SER A 538 -17.19 13.37 -12.55
CA SER A 538 -16.68 12.02 -12.79
C SER A 538 -17.23 11.47 -14.08
N PHE A 539 -16.33 11.15 -15.02
CA PHE A 539 -16.64 10.38 -16.22
C PHE A 539 -16.27 8.92 -16.04
N MET A 540 -15.22 8.68 -15.27
CA MET A 540 -14.71 7.37 -14.91
C MET A 540 -14.34 7.35 -13.41
N PRO A 541 -14.33 6.17 -12.76
CA PRO A 541 -13.88 6.05 -11.38
C PRO A 541 -12.50 6.67 -11.18
N ILE A 542 -12.35 7.48 -10.13
CA ILE A 542 -11.13 8.29 -9.91
C ILE A 542 -9.87 7.43 -9.73
N ASN A 543 -10.01 6.22 -9.17
CA ASN A 543 -8.91 5.25 -9.00
C ASN A 543 -8.37 4.69 -10.33
N THR A 544 -9.04 4.96 -11.46
CA THR A 544 -8.57 4.57 -12.80
C THR A 544 -7.78 5.66 -13.51
N VAL A 545 -7.64 6.84 -12.90
CA VAL A 545 -6.90 7.98 -13.43
C VAL A 545 -5.39 7.68 -13.43
N ARG A 546 -4.74 8.00 -14.55
CA ARG A 546 -3.29 7.76 -14.73
C ARG A 546 -2.46 9.03 -14.68
N ARG A 547 -3.06 10.15 -14.98
CA ARG A 547 -2.37 11.42 -15.13
C ARG A 547 -3.28 12.57 -14.78
N ILE A 548 -2.74 13.57 -14.08
CA ILE A 548 -3.45 14.81 -13.76
C ILE A 548 -2.85 15.93 -14.61
N HIS A 549 -3.65 16.58 -15.43
CA HIS A 549 -3.29 17.80 -16.12
C HIS A 549 -3.77 18.98 -15.31
N LEU A 550 -2.84 19.67 -14.65
CA LEU A 550 -3.11 20.80 -13.77
C LEU A 550 -2.82 22.11 -14.48
N VAL A 551 -3.85 22.88 -14.77
CA VAL A 551 -3.74 24.19 -15.37
C VAL A 551 -3.87 25.27 -14.31
N VAL A 552 -2.83 26.08 -14.15
CA VAL A 552 -2.75 27.11 -13.11
C VAL A 552 -2.66 28.48 -13.77
N PRO A 553 -3.47 29.48 -13.34
CA PRO A 553 -3.37 30.82 -13.88
C PRO A 553 -2.05 31.48 -13.48
N LYS A 554 -1.51 32.33 -14.35
CA LYS A 554 -0.34 33.16 -14.02
C LYS A 554 -0.63 34.01 -12.80
N LYS A 555 0.38 34.23 -11.95
CA LYS A 555 0.30 34.99 -10.70
C LYS A 555 -0.54 34.32 -9.59
N ALA A 556 -0.87 33.02 -9.73
CA ALA A 556 -1.57 32.29 -8.68
C ALA A 556 -0.77 32.18 -7.39
N GLU A 557 0.56 32.28 -7.46
CA GLU A 557 1.47 32.28 -6.32
C GLU A 557 1.27 33.46 -5.36
N TYR A 558 0.70 34.55 -5.84
CA TYR A 558 0.37 35.73 -5.02
C TYR A 558 -1.02 35.66 -4.39
N GLU A 559 -1.80 34.61 -4.67
CA GLU A 559 -3.13 34.44 -4.09
C GLU A 559 -3.02 33.87 -2.67
N PRO A 560 -3.82 34.40 -1.73
CA PRO A 560 -3.94 33.79 -0.41
C PRO A 560 -4.44 32.34 -0.57
N TYR A 561 -3.93 31.44 0.26
CA TYR A 561 -4.27 30.02 0.21
C TYR A 561 -3.78 29.26 -1.05
N PHE A 562 -2.79 29.77 -1.78
CA PHE A 562 -2.08 29.05 -2.84
C PHE A 562 -1.67 27.63 -2.40
N GLY A 563 -1.13 27.50 -1.18
CA GLY A 563 -0.70 26.21 -0.64
C GLY A 563 -1.83 25.20 -0.45
N LEU A 564 -3.07 25.64 -0.19
CA LEU A 564 -4.16 24.74 0.12
C LEU A 564 -4.53 23.83 -1.07
N TRP A 565 -4.76 24.42 -2.24
CA TRP A 565 -5.06 23.62 -3.45
C TRP A 565 -3.83 22.83 -3.92
N ALA A 566 -2.63 23.41 -3.78
CA ALA A 566 -1.39 22.70 -4.15
C ALA A 566 -1.17 21.44 -3.31
N GLU A 567 -1.48 21.47 -2.02
CA GLU A 567 -1.48 20.29 -1.15
C GLU A 567 -2.57 19.27 -1.54
N ARG A 568 -3.78 19.72 -1.91
CA ARG A 568 -4.85 18.82 -2.37
C ARG A 568 -4.44 18.03 -3.59
N ILE A 569 -3.85 18.70 -4.58
CA ILE A 569 -3.35 18.03 -5.79
C ILE A 569 -2.19 17.08 -5.48
N ALA A 570 -1.27 17.49 -4.61
CA ALA A 570 -0.17 16.62 -4.20
C ALA A 570 -0.67 15.33 -3.52
N ARG A 571 -1.67 15.44 -2.62
CA ARG A 571 -2.28 14.26 -1.98
C ARG A 571 -3.00 13.37 -2.98
N LEU A 572 -3.79 13.95 -3.86
CA LEU A 572 -4.49 13.21 -4.90
C LEU A 572 -3.51 12.45 -5.82
N SER A 573 -2.43 13.12 -6.24
CA SER A 573 -1.36 12.50 -7.03
C SER A 573 -0.68 11.35 -6.28
N ALA A 574 -0.41 11.52 -4.99
CA ALA A 574 0.19 10.48 -4.15
C ALA A 574 -0.74 9.27 -4.00
N GLN A 575 -2.04 9.50 -3.73
CA GLN A 575 -3.04 8.43 -3.59
C GLN A 575 -3.26 7.64 -4.89
N LEU A 576 -3.25 8.33 -6.03
CA LEU A 576 -3.41 7.72 -7.35
C LEU A 576 -2.08 7.21 -7.95
N SER A 577 -0.96 7.49 -7.29
CA SER A 577 0.39 7.18 -7.80
C SER A 577 0.58 7.61 -9.26
N CYS A 578 0.08 8.80 -9.60
CA CYS A 578 0.07 9.32 -10.97
C CYS A 578 0.96 10.55 -11.13
N THR A 579 1.38 10.82 -12.36
CA THR A 579 2.16 12.02 -12.71
C THR A 579 1.24 13.22 -12.84
N VAL A 580 1.70 14.39 -12.38
CA VAL A 580 1.04 15.69 -12.57
C VAL A 580 1.76 16.46 -13.67
N GLU A 581 1.05 16.81 -14.73
CA GLU A 581 1.53 17.73 -15.74
C GLU A 581 1.01 19.14 -15.42
N VAL A 582 1.90 20.04 -15.04
CA VAL A 582 1.56 21.40 -14.61
C VAL A 582 1.76 22.36 -15.75
N TYR A 583 0.72 23.12 -16.08
CA TYR A 583 0.71 24.11 -17.15
C TYR A 583 0.51 25.50 -16.57
N SER A 584 1.49 26.40 -16.71
CA SER A 584 1.41 27.80 -16.26
C SER A 584 2.49 28.67 -16.89
N GLY A 585 2.56 29.95 -16.49
CA GLY A 585 3.73 30.80 -16.74
C GLY A 585 4.93 30.37 -15.92
N GLU A 586 6.13 30.65 -16.40
CA GLU A 586 7.40 30.20 -15.80
C GLU A 586 7.53 30.53 -14.29
N ILE A 587 7.19 31.75 -13.89
CA ILE A 587 7.27 32.19 -12.47
C ILE A 587 6.34 31.34 -11.59
N THR A 588 5.11 31.13 -12.03
CA THR A 588 4.11 30.33 -11.28
C THR A 588 4.51 28.85 -11.23
N LEU A 589 5.09 28.29 -12.30
CA LEU A 589 5.60 26.91 -12.31
C LEU A 589 6.70 26.72 -11.26
N ASN A 590 7.67 27.65 -11.23
CA ASN A 590 8.74 27.63 -10.24
C ASN A 590 8.19 27.73 -8.80
N ALA A 591 7.17 28.57 -8.58
CA ALA A 591 6.54 28.71 -7.28
C ALA A 591 5.81 27.42 -6.84
N VAL A 592 5.14 26.72 -7.74
CA VAL A 592 4.50 25.40 -7.45
C VAL A 592 5.56 24.36 -7.10
N GLU A 593 6.63 24.29 -7.89
CA GLU A 593 7.74 23.36 -7.65
C GLU A 593 8.42 23.61 -6.30
N GLU A 594 8.74 24.88 -6.02
CA GLU A 594 9.35 25.28 -4.76
C GLU A 594 8.44 24.99 -3.56
N TYR A 595 7.14 25.27 -3.68
CA TYR A 595 6.16 24.97 -2.64
C TYR A 595 6.14 23.48 -2.32
N TRP A 596 6.06 22.61 -3.33
CA TRP A 596 6.06 21.15 -3.13
C TRP A 596 7.37 20.64 -2.54
N LYS A 597 8.52 21.15 -2.99
CA LYS A 597 9.85 20.81 -2.44
C LYS A 597 9.98 21.27 -0.98
N LYS A 598 9.63 22.51 -0.66
CA LYS A 598 9.72 23.10 0.69
C LYS A 598 8.86 22.37 1.71
N ASN A 599 7.66 21.97 1.30
CA ASN A 599 6.73 21.22 2.16
C ASN A 599 6.94 19.71 2.10
N ARG A 600 7.98 19.22 1.42
CA ARG A 600 8.31 17.80 1.27
C ARG A 600 7.17 16.97 0.69
N LEU A 601 6.37 17.57 -0.19
CA LEU A 601 5.31 16.89 -0.92
C LEU A 601 5.94 16.19 -2.12
N ASN A 602 5.98 14.87 -2.09
CA ASN A 602 6.61 14.08 -3.15
C ASN A 602 5.65 13.93 -4.33
N VAL A 603 5.69 14.85 -5.27
CA VAL A 603 4.87 14.85 -6.48
C VAL A 603 5.75 14.53 -7.69
N ALA A 604 5.37 13.52 -8.47
CA ALA A 604 5.97 13.28 -9.77
C ALA A 604 5.39 14.28 -10.77
N ALA A 605 6.06 15.42 -10.96
CA ALA A 605 5.56 16.50 -11.80
C ALA A 605 6.39 16.70 -13.07
N GLN A 606 5.72 17.10 -14.16
CA GLN A 606 6.30 17.63 -15.39
C GLN A 606 5.76 19.04 -15.60
N TYR A 607 6.61 19.99 -15.97
CA TYR A 607 6.26 21.39 -16.03
C TYR A 607 6.26 21.86 -17.49
N HIS A 608 5.17 22.51 -17.91
CA HIS A 608 4.98 22.99 -19.26
C HIS A 608 4.68 24.49 -19.23
N VAL A 609 5.58 25.29 -19.79
CA VAL A 609 5.39 26.74 -19.93
C VAL A 609 4.41 27.01 -21.05
N TYR A 610 3.38 27.79 -20.78
CA TYR A 610 2.53 28.34 -21.83
C TYR A 610 2.51 29.86 -21.82
N HIS A 611 2.51 30.46 -22.99
CA HIS A 611 2.54 31.91 -23.16
C HIS A 611 1.16 32.54 -23.26
N SER A 612 0.20 31.80 -23.80
CA SER A 612 -1.17 32.26 -24.00
C SER A 612 -2.19 31.20 -23.62
N TRP A 613 -3.34 31.63 -23.09
CA TRP A 613 -4.44 30.72 -22.77
C TRP A 613 -5.10 30.06 -23.99
N LYS A 614 -4.79 30.52 -25.17
CA LYS A 614 -5.18 29.83 -26.41
C LYS A 614 -4.39 28.53 -26.61
N ASP A 615 -3.30 28.35 -25.86
CA ASP A 615 -2.39 27.21 -25.97
C ASP A 615 -2.93 25.91 -25.30
N TYR A 616 -4.11 25.92 -24.70
CA TYR A 616 -4.70 24.67 -24.18
C TYR A 616 -5.47 23.84 -25.22
N LEU A 617 -5.63 24.32 -26.44
CA LEU A 617 -6.08 23.48 -27.55
C LEU A 617 -5.16 22.28 -27.80
N PRO A 618 -3.82 22.42 -27.77
CA PRO A 618 -2.90 21.30 -27.79
C PRO A 618 -3.07 20.38 -26.57
N LEU A 619 -3.40 20.93 -25.38
CA LEU A 619 -3.70 20.14 -24.20
C LEU A 619 -4.89 19.20 -24.43
N ALA A 620 -5.98 19.69 -25.04
CA ALA A 620 -7.17 18.89 -25.31
C ALA A 620 -6.86 17.67 -26.20
N HIS A 621 -5.89 17.78 -27.10
CA HIS A 621 -5.45 16.70 -27.98
C HIS A 621 -4.66 15.63 -27.22
N ASN A 622 -3.91 16.01 -26.19
CA ASN A 622 -3.07 15.11 -25.39
C ASN A 622 -3.83 14.41 -24.25
N VAL A 623 -5.01 14.92 -23.87
CA VAL A 623 -5.80 14.37 -22.75
C VAL A 623 -6.58 13.15 -23.20
N LYS A 624 -6.24 11.98 -22.61
CA LYS A 624 -6.96 10.72 -22.82
C LYS A 624 -8.16 10.60 -21.87
N THR A 625 -9.00 9.59 -22.10
CA THR A 625 -10.21 9.35 -21.27
C THR A 625 -9.86 8.99 -19.83
N ASP A 626 -8.68 8.40 -19.60
CA ASP A 626 -8.17 8.00 -18.28
C ASP A 626 -7.29 9.08 -17.62
N HIS A 627 -7.41 10.33 -18.05
CA HIS A 627 -6.76 11.48 -17.43
C HIS A 627 -7.78 12.33 -16.66
N LEU A 628 -7.32 13.00 -15.61
CA LEU A 628 -8.05 14.05 -14.91
C LEU A 628 -7.55 15.40 -15.36
N VAL A 629 -8.46 16.27 -15.80
CA VAL A 629 -8.14 17.66 -16.09
C VAL A 629 -8.55 18.52 -14.91
N CYS A 630 -7.60 19.27 -14.38
CA CYS A 630 -7.80 20.13 -13.22
C CYS A 630 -7.46 21.58 -13.58
N PHE A 631 -8.41 22.50 -13.36
CA PHE A 631 -8.20 23.92 -13.54
C PHE A 631 -8.27 24.63 -12.19
N VAL A 632 -7.26 25.41 -11.87
CA VAL A 632 -7.30 26.38 -10.76
C VAL A 632 -7.87 27.68 -11.32
N LEU A 633 -8.94 28.17 -10.74
CA LEU A 633 -9.69 29.32 -11.22
C LEU A 633 -9.57 30.49 -10.26
N ALA A 634 -9.33 31.68 -10.80
CA ALA A 634 -9.30 32.91 -9.98
C ALA A 634 -10.71 33.46 -9.72
N ARG A 635 -10.93 33.94 -8.52
CA ARG A 635 -12.18 34.65 -8.14
C ARG A 635 -12.20 36.10 -8.65
N GLN A 636 -13.36 36.74 -8.63
CA GLN A 636 -13.47 38.17 -8.95
C GLN A 636 -12.62 38.99 -7.98
N GLY A 637 -11.84 39.92 -8.51
CA GLY A 637 -10.94 40.79 -7.75
C GLY A 637 -9.55 40.21 -7.46
N ASN A 638 -9.28 38.96 -7.81
CA ASN A 638 -7.97 38.34 -7.63
C ASN A 638 -6.98 38.75 -8.72
N ILE A 639 -5.69 38.85 -8.37
CA ILE A 639 -4.62 39.26 -9.28
C ILE A 639 -4.35 38.25 -10.42
N SER A 640 -4.68 37.00 -10.21
CA SER A 640 -4.53 35.91 -11.17
C SER A 640 -5.71 35.78 -12.13
N ARG A 641 -6.75 36.65 -12.01
CA ARG A 641 -7.92 36.60 -12.88
C ARG A 641 -7.61 37.22 -14.25
N HIS A 642 -8.01 36.48 -15.28
CA HIS A 642 -7.90 36.92 -16.68
C HIS A 642 -9.25 36.79 -17.40
N ASN A 643 -9.52 37.67 -18.37
CA ASN A 643 -10.79 37.74 -19.14
C ASN A 643 -11.16 36.43 -19.86
N TYR A 644 -10.18 35.61 -20.22
CA TYR A 644 -10.44 34.33 -20.87
C TYR A 644 -11.18 33.30 -19.97
N MET A 645 -11.17 33.47 -18.63
CA MET A 645 -11.91 32.60 -17.71
C MET A 645 -13.42 32.67 -17.96
N GLU A 646 -13.91 33.72 -18.57
CA GLU A 646 -15.32 33.85 -18.96
C GLU A 646 -15.68 32.94 -20.14
N GLN A 647 -14.73 32.66 -21.02
CA GLN A 647 -14.91 31.76 -22.17
C GLN A 647 -14.57 30.32 -21.87
N LEU A 648 -13.96 30.04 -20.69
CA LEU A 648 -13.49 28.71 -20.30
C LEU A 648 -14.61 27.67 -20.28
N ALA A 649 -15.82 28.06 -19.86
CA ALA A 649 -16.97 27.17 -19.80
C ALA A 649 -17.31 26.53 -21.13
N THR A 650 -17.46 27.35 -22.16
CA THR A 650 -17.81 26.88 -23.51
C THR A 650 -16.72 25.96 -24.07
N GLN A 651 -15.48 26.25 -23.72
CA GLN A 651 -14.35 25.47 -24.20
C GLN A 651 -14.18 24.15 -23.45
N LEU A 652 -14.43 24.11 -22.12
CA LEU A 652 -14.47 22.89 -21.34
C LEU A 652 -15.58 21.95 -21.83
N GLU A 653 -16.73 22.48 -22.19
CA GLU A 653 -17.82 21.71 -22.76
C GLU A 653 -17.46 21.12 -24.12
N ARG A 654 -16.84 21.92 -24.98
CA ARG A 654 -16.45 21.50 -26.33
C ARG A 654 -15.35 20.45 -26.36
N TYR A 655 -14.33 20.59 -25.52
CA TYR A 655 -13.10 19.78 -25.61
C TYR A 655 -12.95 18.70 -24.54
N PHE A 656 -13.63 18.84 -23.38
CA PHE A 656 -13.46 17.95 -22.23
C PHE A 656 -14.77 17.31 -21.75
N SER A 657 -15.82 17.30 -22.57
CA SER A 657 -17.14 16.75 -22.19
C SER A 657 -17.10 15.30 -21.72
N SER A 658 -16.21 14.48 -22.28
CA SER A 658 -16.06 13.05 -21.98
C SER A 658 -14.81 12.74 -21.13
N ARG A 659 -14.43 13.65 -20.24
CA ARG A 659 -13.24 13.51 -19.37
C ARG A 659 -13.60 13.76 -17.92
N ASN A 660 -12.80 13.19 -16.99
CA ASN A 660 -12.85 13.61 -15.59
C ASN A 660 -12.38 15.06 -15.48
N LEU A 661 -13.19 15.90 -14.87
CA LEU A 661 -12.93 17.32 -14.76
C LEU A 661 -13.01 17.77 -13.31
N MET A 662 -12.02 18.56 -12.87
CA MET A 662 -11.99 19.19 -11.55
C MET A 662 -11.73 20.68 -11.71
N LEU A 663 -12.56 21.51 -11.10
CA LEU A 663 -12.35 22.96 -11.03
C LEU A 663 -12.13 23.34 -9.57
N ILE A 664 -11.08 24.09 -9.30
CA ILE A 664 -10.72 24.54 -7.95
C ILE A 664 -10.82 26.06 -7.91
N TYR A 665 -11.71 26.58 -7.08
CA TYR A 665 -11.75 27.99 -6.72
C TYR A 665 -11.05 28.15 -5.36
N PRO A 666 -9.86 28.75 -5.32
CA PRO A 666 -9.11 28.93 -4.07
C PRO A 666 -9.93 29.73 -3.02
N ALA A 667 -9.63 29.53 -1.75
CA ALA A 667 -10.20 30.34 -0.67
C ALA A 667 -9.76 31.80 -0.82
N ARG A 668 -10.57 32.72 -0.29
CA ARG A 668 -10.24 34.16 -0.26
C ARG A 668 -10.18 34.68 1.17
N TYR A 669 -9.37 35.69 1.39
CA TYR A 669 -9.32 36.40 2.66
C TYR A 669 -10.46 37.45 2.69
N ARG A 670 -11.38 37.30 3.62
CA ARG A 670 -12.34 38.35 3.95
C ARG A 670 -11.77 39.19 5.08
N GLY A 671 -10.97 40.19 4.73
CA GLY A 671 -10.56 41.20 5.70
C GLY A 671 -11.81 41.84 6.30
N THR A 672 -11.91 41.80 7.62
CA THR A 672 -12.78 42.75 8.36
C THR A 672 -12.37 44.15 7.88
N TYR A 673 -13.32 44.90 7.28
CA TYR A 673 -13.14 46.30 6.97
C TYR A 673 -12.86 47.06 8.29
N GLY A 674 -11.60 47.33 8.54
CA GLY A 674 -11.10 48.10 9.66
C GLY A 674 -9.62 48.39 9.43
N ASN A 675 -9.32 49.59 8.90
CA ASN A 675 -8.00 50.22 8.71
C ASN A 675 -6.96 49.44 7.89
N THR A 676 -6.98 49.69 6.59
CA THR A 676 -5.90 49.40 5.68
C THR A 676 -4.89 50.53 5.67
N ASN A 677 -3.75 50.34 6.34
CA ASN A 677 -2.48 50.90 5.85
C ASN A 677 -1.78 49.82 5.03
N VAL A 678 -1.93 49.96 3.72
CA VAL A 678 -1.14 49.18 2.75
C VAL A 678 0.28 49.71 2.81
N LEU A 679 1.16 48.99 3.48
CA LEU A 679 2.60 49.15 3.31
C LEU A 679 2.97 48.51 1.97
N VAL A 680 3.10 49.34 0.96
CA VAL A 680 3.78 49.02 -0.30
C VAL A 680 5.26 48.93 0.07
N ALA A 681 5.80 47.72 0.19
CA ALA A 681 7.24 47.50 0.21
C ALA A 681 7.76 47.59 -1.23
N LYS A 682 8.74 48.50 -1.41
CA LYS A 682 9.51 48.72 -2.62
C LYS A 682 10.32 47.48 -3.01
#